data_72003c18af488ae48d168686fc81b0c2
#
_entry.id   72003c18af488ae48d168686fc81b0c2
#
_cell.length_a   1.000
_cell.length_b   1.000
_cell.length_c   1.000
_cell.angle_alpha   90.00
_cell.angle_beta   90.00
_cell.angle_gamma   90.00
#
_symmetry.space_group_name_H-M   'P 1'
#
loop_
_entity.id
_entity.type
_entity.pdbx_description
1 polymer ?
#
loop_
_entity_poly.entity_id
_entity_poly.type
_entity_poly.pdbx_seq_one_letter_code
_entity_poly.pdbx_strand_id
1 'polypeptide(L)'
;MTRKLVDVAIGVVVSEPDCGTVKGIVVEAIKSGDEVIDPLKNRVVGFFSNEHIYHPITKELICSANTEITEEIGDIIEKAGIEKINIRHPLTCESRMGVCQKCYGRSLSTNNLAAIGEAVGVVAAQSIGQPGTQLTMRTFHIGGVATQSVEENEVKVNYPIYIEQLSGYVLQPNGIKITARKGDLKIRRVLDKWEINNIKDILFENNSKVLIGDVIANTKNGDEIKSTYNGTFKITDDNKYIMITGIEHNVGIKVGSEYRVDEHTFIEANTILASFDAYNEPIIAEKGGIVRYQDIILGRTMVEEIDEQTGNKTHIIQEFKDEKMQPKILIVSSGDTFETDIPNGAQLMVDNNAKVEAGEVIAKITRVQQKSRDITGGLPRVTELLEAQKPKDAAIIAGIDGEVEIGGSHKGKKVVKIINEFDETKHLVPHGKMLLVRNGDHVETGAQLCAGKINPHDILETKGDLALQTYLLDEIQSVYKQQGVGINDKHFALIIRQMLRRLEITDPGDTKYIVGQYVDKYEFEEENKRYEEAGGSPASGKPVLLGLTKAALNTESFISSASFQETTKVLTNAAIKGKIDKLLGLKENVIIGHLIPAGTGVKLYNKLHVYNKESGDLEKVESVDLSAPKEEDIIQITV
;
A
#
# COMPACT_ATOMS: atom_id res chain seq x y z
N MET A 1 20.55 -12.80 -1.89
CA MET A 1 19.66 -11.66 -2.15
C MET A 1 20.44 -10.43 -2.60
N THR A 2 21.41 -9.90 -1.86
CA THR A 2 22.19 -8.68 -2.18
C THR A 2 22.77 -8.66 -3.59
N ARG A 3 23.42 -9.77 -4.05
CA ARG A 3 23.93 -9.87 -5.42
C ARG A 3 22.84 -9.66 -6.47
N LYS A 4 21.67 -10.26 -6.28
CA LYS A 4 20.53 -10.10 -7.23
C LYS A 4 20.04 -8.65 -7.28
N LEU A 5 19.97 -7.98 -6.11
CA LEU A 5 19.60 -6.57 -6.02
C LEU A 5 20.61 -5.67 -6.75
N VAL A 6 21.90 -5.91 -6.53
CA VAL A 6 22.97 -5.17 -7.23
C VAL A 6 22.86 -5.36 -8.75
N ASP A 7 22.72 -6.60 -9.22
CA ASP A 7 22.65 -6.90 -10.64
C ASP A 7 21.46 -6.23 -11.36
N VAL A 8 20.32 -6.06 -10.65
CA VAL A 8 19.15 -5.36 -11.20
C VAL A 8 19.31 -3.85 -11.17
N ALA A 9 19.93 -3.31 -10.11
CA ALA A 9 19.96 -1.86 -9.87
C ALA A 9 21.25 -1.17 -10.33
N ILE A 10 22.31 -1.91 -10.66
CA ILE A 10 23.64 -1.35 -10.95
C ILE A 10 23.62 -0.26 -12.04
N GLY A 11 22.75 -0.38 -13.02
CA GLY A 11 22.60 0.61 -14.10
C GLY A 11 21.83 1.88 -13.72
N VAL A 12 21.31 1.98 -12.49
CA VAL A 12 20.53 3.15 -12.07
C VAL A 12 21.43 4.23 -11.49
N VAL A 13 21.57 5.32 -12.23
CA VAL A 13 22.39 6.48 -11.91
C VAL A 13 21.51 7.74 -11.98
N VAL A 14 21.86 8.79 -11.26
CA VAL A 14 21.23 10.11 -11.43
C VAL A 14 21.71 10.72 -12.75
N SER A 15 20.84 10.79 -13.76
CA SER A 15 21.22 11.12 -15.13
C SER A 15 20.97 12.58 -15.52
N GLU A 16 19.97 13.22 -14.93
CA GLU A 16 19.50 14.56 -15.34
C GLU A 16 18.97 15.36 -14.15
N PRO A 17 18.88 16.69 -14.25
CA PRO A 17 18.39 17.53 -13.15
C PRO A 17 16.88 17.35 -12.91
N ASP A 18 16.08 17.33 -13.98
CA ASP A 18 14.62 17.23 -13.92
C ASP A 18 14.06 16.52 -15.15
N CYS A 19 13.21 15.51 -14.94
CA CYS A 19 12.53 14.80 -16.03
C CYS A 19 11.22 15.47 -16.46
N GLY A 20 10.76 16.52 -15.76
CA GLY A 20 9.54 17.26 -16.09
C GLY A 20 8.23 16.49 -15.85
N THR A 21 8.26 15.35 -15.15
CA THR A 21 7.04 14.58 -14.89
C THR A 21 6.04 15.37 -14.04
N VAL A 22 4.76 15.24 -14.39
CA VAL A 22 3.63 15.73 -13.60
C VAL A 22 3.01 14.62 -12.72
N LYS A 23 3.48 13.37 -12.89
CA LYS A 23 3.01 12.22 -12.12
C LYS A 23 3.73 12.17 -10.79
N GLY A 24 2.98 12.15 -9.70
CA GLY A 24 3.48 11.95 -8.35
C GLY A 24 2.97 10.65 -7.74
N ILE A 25 3.39 10.39 -6.51
CA ILE A 25 2.83 9.33 -5.66
C ILE A 25 2.24 9.97 -4.42
N VAL A 26 1.03 9.53 -4.08
CA VAL A 26 0.40 9.89 -2.82
C VAL A 26 0.99 9.01 -1.73
N VAL A 27 1.62 9.64 -0.75
CA VAL A 27 2.24 8.98 0.40
C VAL A 27 1.41 9.25 1.64
N GLU A 28 1.18 8.19 2.41
CA GLU A 28 0.49 8.20 3.72
C GLU A 28 1.40 7.61 4.80
N ALA A 29 1.03 7.77 6.07
CA ALA A 29 1.70 7.07 7.16
C ALA A 29 1.46 5.55 7.04
N ILE A 30 2.50 4.74 7.30
CA ILE A 30 2.35 3.28 7.35
C ILE A 30 1.74 2.92 8.70
N LYS A 31 0.56 2.28 8.65
CA LYS A 31 -0.18 1.84 9.84
C LYS A 31 -0.28 0.31 9.83
N SER A 32 -0.21 -0.30 11.01
CA SER A 32 -0.55 -1.72 11.21
C SER A 32 -1.70 -1.79 12.19
N GLY A 33 -2.92 -1.91 11.65
CA GLY A 33 -4.11 -1.66 12.44
C GLY A 33 -4.18 -0.18 12.80
N ASP A 34 -4.19 0.14 14.10
CA ASP A 34 -4.26 1.52 14.61
C ASP A 34 -2.88 2.10 14.97
N GLU A 35 -1.83 1.27 15.02
CA GLU A 35 -0.47 1.70 15.32
C GLU A 35 0.21 2.30 14.08
N VAL A 36 0.74 3.52 14.24
CA VAL A 36 1.55 4.17 13.20
C VAL A 36 2.97 3.61 13.26
N ILE A 37 3.31 2.73 12.33
CA ILE A 37 4.65 2.13 12.21
C ILE A 37 5.66 3.16 11.72
N ASP A 38 5.28 3.97 10.73
CA ASP A 38 6.12 5.04 10.18
C ASP A 38 5.30 6.30 9.91
N PRO A 39 5.56 7.40 10.64
CA PRO A 39 4.82 8.64 10.45
C PRO A 39 5.09 9.26 9.08
N LEU A 40 4.11 10.00 8.55
CA LEU A 40 4.18 10.65 7.24
C LEU A 40 5.43 11.52 7.08
N LYS A 41 5.81 12.26 8.13
CA LYS A 41 7.01 13.11 8.15
C LYS A 41 8.26 12.35 7.69
N ASN A 42 8.52 11.16 8.25
CA ASN A 42 9.72 10.38 7.94
C ASN A 42 9.75 9.91 6.47
N ARG A 43 8.58 9.74 5.85
CA ARG A 43 8.46 9.27 4.48
C ARG A 43 8.59 10.37 3.43
N VAL A 44 8.25 11.63 3.80
CA VAL A 44 8.21 12.75 2.83
C VAL A 44 9.42 13.67 2.90
N VAL A 45 10.14 13.73 4.03
CA VAL A 45 11.34 14.57 4.19
C VAL A 45 12.43 14.18 3.20
N GLY A 46 13.01 15.18 2.51
CA GLY A 46 14.04 15.00 1.49
C GLY A 46 13.53 14.60 0.10
N PHE A 47 12.20 14.61 -0.12
CA PHE A 47 11.58 14.55 -1.43
C PHE A 47 11.05 15.90 -1.87
N PHE A 48 10.70 16.02 -3.15
CA PHE A 48 10.10 17.23 -3.71
C PHE A 48 8.57 17.09 -3.76
N SER A 49 7.87 18.15 -3.35
CA SER A 49 6.41 18.20 -3.52
C SER A 49 6.05 18.20 -5.01
N ASN A 50 5.04 17.40 -5.39
CA ASN A 50 4.51 17.41 -6.76
C ASN A 50 3.48 18.53 -6.97
N GLU A 51 2.76 18.91 -5.90
CA GLU A 51 1.68 19.89 -5.89
C GLU A 51 1.92 20.93 -4.80
N HIS A 52 1.16 22.03 -4.86
CA HIS A 52 1.15 23.02 -3.78
C HIS A 52 0.48 22.41 -2.55
N ILE A 53 1.18 22.44 -1.41
CA ILE A 53 0.65 21.94 -0.13
C ILE A 53 0.10 23.14 0.65
N TYR A 54 -1.20 23.10 0.93
CA TYR A 54 -1.90 24.11 1.68
C TYR A 54 -2.29 23.58 3.06
N HIS A 55 -2.26 24.47 4.04
CA HIS A 55 -2.80 24.14 5.35
C HIS A 55 -4.32 23.88 5.25
N PRO A 56 -4.83 22.73 5.75
CA PRO A 56 -6.23 22.34 5.53
C PRO A 56 -7.24 23.33 6.11
N ILE A 57 -6.85 24.06 7.17
CA ILE A 57 -7.71 24.99 7.90
C ILE A 57 -7.46 26.44 7.41
N THR A 58 -6.22 26.96 7.53
CA THR A 58 -5.91 28.37 7.20
C THR A 58 -5.79 28.62 5.71
N LYS A 59 -5.65 27.56 4.88
CA LYS A 59 -5.35 27.62 3.44
C LYS A 59 -4.08 28.40 3.08
N GLU A 60 -3.23 28.65 4.05
CA GLU A 60 -1.91 29.22 3.80
C GLU A 60 -1.05 28.20 3.06
N LEU A 61 -0.21 28.69 2.17
CA LEU A 61 0.73 27.85 1.43
C LEU A 61 1.86 27.40 2.36
N ILE A 62 1.94 26.09 2.63
CA ILE A 62 3.02 25.47 3.43
C ILE A 62 4.23 25.20 2.54
N CYS A 63 4.02 24.63 1.36
CA CYS A 63 5.08 24.26 0.43
C CYS A 63 4.63 24.45 -1.01
N SER A 64 5.49 25.07 -1.84
CA SER A 64 5.23 25.24 -3.27
C SER A 64 5.50 23.94 -4.03
N ALA A 65 4.84 23.73 -5.15
CA ALA A 65 5.15 22.63 -6.07
C ALA A 65 6.62 22.67 -6.50
N ASN A 66 7.22 21.49 -6.70
CA ASN A 66 8.63 21.30 -7.06
C ASN A 66 9.65 21.89 -6.05
N THR A 67 9.26 22.07 -4.80
CA THR A 67 10.14 22.49 -3.70
C THR A 67 10.45 21.29 -2.81
N GLU A 68 11.67 21.24 -2.26
CA GLU A 68 12.10 20.20 -1.34
C GLU A 68 11.35 20.32 0.00
N ILE A 69 10.87 19.20 0.53
CA ILE A 69 10.24 19.11 1.84
C ILE A 69 11.37 18.92 2.87
N THR A 70 11.67 19.99 3.60
CA THR A 70 12.66 19.99 4.70
C THR A 70 12.03 19.42 5.97
N GLU A 71 12.87 19.18 7.00
CA GLU A 71 12.42 18.72 8.32
C GLU A 71 11.42 19.70 8.95
N GLU A 72 11.65 21.02 8.80
CA GLU A 72 10.76 22.07 9.31
C GLU A 72 9.38 22.04 8.64
N ILE A 73 9.38 21.90 7.31
CA ILE A 73 8.12 21.75 6.54
C ILE A 73 7.41 20.46 6.95
N GLY A 74 8.14 19.35 7.18
CA GLY A 74 7.62 18.09 7.67
C GLY A 74 6.92 18.22 9.03
N ASP A 75 7.50 19.00 9.97
CA ASP A 75 6.89 19.30 11.27
C ASP A 75 5.59 20.11 11.15
N ILE A 76 5.55 21.07 10.22
CA ILE A 76 4.35 21.87 9.95
C ILE A 76 3.24 20.99 9.37
N ILE A 77 3.58 20.09 8.44
CA ILE A 77 2.65 19.16 7.81
C ILE A 77 2.02 18.22 8.85
N GLU A 78 2.84 17.68 9.75
CA GLU A 78 2.35 16.78 10.81
C GLU A 78 1.44 17.52 11.81
N LYS A 79 1.83 18.74 12.24
CA LYS A 79 1.01 19.59 13.11
C LYS A 79 -0.29 20.05 12.45
N ALA A 80 -0.27 20.27 11.13
CA ALA A 80 -1.46 20.61 10.36
C ALA A 80 -2.44 19.44 10.21
N GLY A 81 -2.03 18.20 10.56
CA GLY A 81 -2.85 16.99 10.45
C GLY A 81 -3.14 16.58 9.01
N ILE A 82 -2.19 16.80 8.10
CA ILE A 82 -2.28 16.34 6.71
C ILE A 82 -1.93 14.85 6.69
N GLU A 83 -2.85 14.01 6.21
CA GLU A 83 -2.67 12.56 6.19
C GLU A 83 -2.02 12.05 4.90
N LYS A 84 -2.22 12.74 3.78
CA LYS A 84 -1.79 12.33 2.44
C LYS A 84 -1.10 13.48 1.72
N ILE A 85 0.03 13.20 1.08
CA ILE A 85 0.79 14.18 0.30
C ILE A 85 1.22 13.56 -1.02
N ASN A 86 1.06 14.33 -2.10
CA ASN A 86 1.54 13.96 -3.43
C ASN A 86 2.98 14.46 -3.61
N ILE A 87 3.93 13.55 -3.72
CA ILE A 87 5.35 13.83 -3.87
C ILE A 87 5.93 13.32 -5.19
N ARG A 88 7.00 13.95 -5.65
CA ARG A 88 7.81 13.41 -6.75
C ARG A 88 8.64 12.24 -6.22
N HIS A 89 8.60 11.13 -6.93
CA HIS A 89 9.18 9.88 -6.43
C HIS A 89 9.94 9.13 -7.54
N PRO A 90 10.97 8.33 -7.21
CA PRO A 90 11.70 7.54 -8.21
C PRO A 90 10.82 6.57 -9.02
N LEU A 91 9.70 6.10 -8.46
CA LEU A 91 8.77 5.19 -9.15
C LEU A 91 8.10 5.83 -10.36
N THR A 92 7.71 7.10 -10.26
CA THR A 92 7.03 7.86 -11.33
C THR A 92 7.98 8.67 -12.21
N CYS A 93 9.29 8.56 -11.97
CA CYS A 93 10.30 9.28 -12.76
C CYS A 93 10.29 8.82 -14.22
N GLU A 94 10.18 9.74 -15.18
CA GLU A 94 10.14 9.49 -16.62
C GLU A 94 11.53 9.50 -17.28
N SER A 95 12.61 9.60 -16.49
CA SER A 95 13.98 9.49 -17.01
C SER A 95 14.23 8.11 -17.63
N ARG A 96 14.72 8.08 -18.87
CA ARG A 96 14.99 6.84 -19.62
C ARG A 96 16.09 6.00 -18.98
N MET A 97 17.19 6.63 -18.62
CA MET A 97 18.35 5.98 -18.02
C MET A 97 18.59 6.51 -16.62
N GLY A 98 18.29 5.68 -15.61
CA GLY A 98 18.45 6.10 -14.23
C GLY A 98 17.26 6.89 -13.68
N VAL A 99 17.52 7.93 -12.91
CA VAL A 99 16.53 8.81 -12.27
C VAL A 99 16.99 10.26 -12.36
N CYS A 100 16.07 11.22 -12.29
CA CYS A 100 16.43 12.63 -12.21
C CYS A 100 16.67 13.05 -10.75
N GLN A 101 17.40 14.15 -10.54
CA GLN A 101 17.72 14.69 -9.21
C GLN A 101 16.48 15.00 -8.39
N LYS A 102 15.45 15.64 -8.97
CA LYS A 102 14.25 16.03 -8.24
C LYS A 102 13.38 14.84 -7.82
N CYS A 103 13.24 13.81 -8.66
CA CYS A 103 12.48 12.61 -8.29
C CYS A 103 13.21 11.76 -7.25
N TYR A 104 14.53 11.72 -7.28
CA TYR A 104 15.33 11.06 -6.25
C TYR A 104 15.39 11.89 -4.96
N GLY A 105 15.52 13.22 -5.10
CA GLY A 105 15.58 14.15 -3.98
C GLY A 105 16.94 14.16 -3.30
N ARG A 106 16.96 14.31 -1.98
CA ARG A 106 18.16 14.43 -1.14
C ARG A 106 18.96 13.13 -1.10
N SER A 107 20.28 13.22 -1.26
CA SER A 107 21.20 12.10 -0.98
C SER A 107 21.37 11.94 0.54
N LEU A 108 21.16 10.71 1.04
CA LEU A 108 21.21 10.42 2.47
C LEU A 108 22.64 10.46 3.04
N SER A 109 23.67 10.45 2.18
CA SER A 109 25.06 10.52 2.60
C SER A 109 25.55 11.94 2.83
N THR A 110 25.08 12.90 2.02
CA THR A 110 25.54 14.30 2.03
C THR A 110 24.50 15.26 2.57
N ASN A 111 23.25 14.83 2.76
CA ASN A 111 22.08 15.65 3.07
C ASN A 111 21.80 16.80 2.08
N ASN A 112 22.42 16.76 0.91
CA ASN A 112 22.19 17.70 -0.18
C ASN A 112 21.44 17.00 -1.32
N LEU A 113 20.98 17.78 -2.29
CA LEU A 113 20.40 17.23 -3.52
C LEU A 113 21.40 16.25 -4.18
N ALA A 114 20.92 15.08 -4.59
CA ALA A 114 21.76 14.05 -5.19
C ALA A 114 22.53 14.58 -6.41
N ALA A 115 23.82 14.29 -6.51
CA ALA A 115 24.66 14.76 -7.59
C ALA A 115 24.37 13.99 -8.90
N ILE A 116 24.49 14.67 -10.04
CA ILE A 116 24.43 13.99 -11.34
C ILE A 116 25.62 13.03 -11.43
N GLY A 117 25.36 11.78 -11.85
CA GLY A 117 26.36 10.73 -11.88
C GLY A 117 26.42 9.89 -10.61
N GLU A 118 25.67 10.19 -9.56
CA GLU A 118 25.62 9.36 -8.36
C GLU A 118 24.98 8.00 -8.66
N ALA A 119 25.70 6.91 -8.32
CA ALA A 119 25.27 5.53 -8.59
C ALA A 119 24.29 5.05 -7.50
N VAL A 120 23.09 5.64 -7.48
CA VAL A 120 22.05 5.43 -6.46
C VAL A 120 21.51 4.00 -6.40
N GLY A 121 21.57 3.28 -7.53
CA GLY A 121 21.12 1.89 -7.58
C GLY A 121 22.01 0.93 -6.77
N VAL A 122 23.33 1.14 -6.80
CA VAL A 122 24.27 0.34 -6.00
C VAL A 122 24.07 0.64 -4.52
N VAL A 123 23.92 1.91 -4.15
CA VAL A 123 23.62 2.34 -2.78
C VAL A 123 22.33 1.70 -2.27
N ALA A 124 21.26 1.71 -3.07
CA ALA A 124 20.00 1.09 -2.74
C ALA A 124 20.14 -0.43 -2.50
N ALA A 125 20.79 -1.14 -3.40
CA ALA A 125 20.98 -2.58 -3.29
C ALA A 125 21.81 -2.97 -2.05
N GLN A 126 22.83 -2.19 -1.71
CA GLN A 126 23.64 -2.38 -0.50
C GLN A 126 22.85 -2.07 0.77
N SER A 127 22.07 -0.98 0.80
CA SER A 127 21.26 -0.59 1.94
C SER A 127 20.16 -1.60 2.26
N ILE A 128 19.53 -2.19 1.24
CA ILE A 128 18.52 -3.24 1.39
C ILE A 128 19.18 -4.58 1.79
N GLY A 129 20.34 -4.88 1.22
CA GLY A 129 21.02 -6.15 1.43
C GLY A 129 21.80 -6.26 2.76
N GLN A 130 22.29 -5.13 3.29
CA GLN A 130 23.10 -5.10 4.50
C GLN A 130 22.36 -5.68 5.73
N PRO A 131 21.12 -5.30 6.04
CA PRO A 131 20.41 -5.87 7.18
C PRO A 131 19.89 -7.30 6.95
N GLY A 132 19.94 -7.81 5.72
CA GLY A 132 19.45 -9.15 5.38
C GLY A 132 20.09 -10.27 6.21
N THR A 133 21.39 -10.21 6.47
CA THR A 133 22.09 -11.18 7.31
C THR A 133 21.63 -11.11 8.77
N GLN A 134 21.38 -9.90 9.28
CA GLN A 134 20.89 -9.69 10.65
C GLN A 134 19.44 -10.17 10.82
N LEU A 135 18.60 -9.94 9.82
CA LEU A 135 17.23 -10.45 9.77
C LEU A 135 17.18 -11.99 9.82
N THR A 136 18.08 -12.67 9.12
CA THR A 136 18.16 -14.14 9.12
C THR A 136 18.55 -14.67 10.50
N MET A 137 19.46 -14.00 11.21
CA MET A 137 19.86 -14.41 12.55
C MET A 137 18.76 -14.17 13.60
N ARG A 138 17.96 -13.11 13.46
CA ARG A 138 16.87 -12.80 14.41
C ARG A 138 15.65 -13.71 14.28
N THR A 139 15.35 -14.28 13.11
CA THR A 139 14.23 -15.22 12.95
C THR A 139 14.43 -16.51 13.75
N PHE A 140 15.65 -16.89 14.09
CA PHE A 140 15.95 -18.03 14.98
C PHE A 140 15.80 -17.72 16.48
N HIS A 141 15.72 -16.44 16.88
CA HIS A 141 15.67 -16.03 18.27
C HIS A 141 14.31 -15.48 18.75
N ILE A 142 13.29 -15.45 17.91
CA ILE A 142 11.91 -15.05 18.30
C ILE A 142 11.17 -16.20 19.00
N GLY A 143 11.88 -17.09 19.67
CA GLY A 143 11.35 -18.07 20.61
C GLY A 143 11.38 -17.61 22.07
N GLY A 144 11.79 -16.39 22.38
CA GLY A 144 11.86 -15.85 23.71
C GLY A 144 11.10 -14.54 23.83
N VAL A 145 10.01 -14.57 24.59
CA VAL A 145 9.22 -13.41 25.05
C VAL A 145 8.85 -12.44 23.91
N ALA A 146 7.69 -12.68 23.32
CA ALA A 146 6.99 -11.65 22.57
C ALA A 146 6.92 -10.41 23.46
N THR A 147 7.63 -9.34 23.12
CA THR A 147 7.25 -8.01 23.57
C THR A 147 5.84 -7.82 23.06
N GLN A 148 4.85 -8.06 23.91
CA GLN A 148 3.50 -7.63 23.68
C GLN A 148 3.59 -6.11 23.55
N SER A 149 3.60 -5.61 22.32
CA SER A 149 3.16 -4.25 22.11
C SER A 149 1.74 -4.23 22.67
N VAL A 150 1.51 -3.40 23.65
CA VAL A 150 0.16 -3.15 24.17
C VAL A 150 -0.57 -2.50 22.99
N GLU A 151 -1.26 -3.33 22.19
CA GLU A 151 -2.15 -2.80 21.16
C GLU A 151 -3.17 -1.94 21.89
N GLU A 152 -3.30 -0.68 21.55
CA GLU A 152 -4.36 0.16 22.08
C GLU A 152 -5.70 -0.48 21.72
N ASN A 153 -6.52 -0.77 22.73
CA ASN A 153 -7.84 -1.38 22.58
C ASN A 153 -8.92 -0.33 22.27
N GLU A 154 -8.52 0.87 21.84
CA GLU A 154 -9.35 2.04 21.72
C GLU A 154 -9.08 2.80 20.43
N VAL A 155 -10.15 3.26 19.78
CA VAL A 155 -10.07 4.16 18.63
C VAL A 155 -10.24 5.60 19.13
N LYS A 156 -9.25 6.46 18.87
CA LYS A 156 -9.22 7.88 19.26
C LYS A 156 -8.83 8.75 18.06
N VAL A 157 -9.28 10.01 18.08
CA VAL A 157 -8.88 11.02 17.08
C VAL A 157 -8.27 12.21 17.80
N ASN A 158 -7.13 12.71 17.33
CA ASN A 158 -6.32 13.76 17.99
C ASN A 158 -6.85 15.19 17.79
N TYR A 159 -8.02 15.35 17.20
CA TYR A 159 -8.65 16.64 16.96
C TYR A 159 -10.15 16.59 17.28
N PRO A 160 -10.80 17.72 17.58
CA PRO A 160 -12.23 17.74 17.87
C PRO A 160 -13.05 17.39 16.64
N ILE A 161 -14.07 16.56 16.83
CA ILE A 161 -14.90 16.02 15.76
C ILE A 161 -16.38 16.17 16.03
N TYR A 162 -17.14 16.19 14.94
CA TYR A 162 -18.59 16.00 14.92
C TYR A 162 -18.90 14.66 14.26
N ILE A 163 -19.69 13.83 14.93
CA ILE A 163 -20.09 12.52 14.42
C ILE A 163 -21.35 12.71 13.57
N GLU A 164 -21.28 12.29 12.31
CA GLU A 164 -22.41 12.41 11.39
C GLU A 164 -23.25 11.14 11.35
N GLN A 165 -22.61 9.96 11.25
CA GLN A 165 -23.31 8.68 11.16
C GLN A 165 -22.45 7.54 11.68
N LEU A 166 -23.10 6.56 12.33
CA LEU A 166 -22.56 5.27 12.69
C LEU A 166 -23.11 4.19 11.77
N SER A 167 -22.30 3.24 11.32
CA SER A 167 -22.76 2.13 10.50
C SER A 167 -22.24 0.77 10.97
N GLY A 168 -22.87 -0.33 10.54
CA GLY A 168 -22.41 -1.68 10.80
C GLY A 168 -22.59 -2.19 12.22
N TYR A 169 -23.38 -1.52 13.06
CA TYR A 169 -23.60 -1.94 14.45
C TYR A 169 -24.94 -2.67 14.66
N VAL A 170 -24.98 -3.46 15.72
CA VAL A 170 -26.18 -4.10 16.27
C VAL A 170 -26.40 -3.56 17.67
N LEU A 171 -27.66 -3.25 18.01
CA LEU A 171 -28.02 -2.78 19.32
C LEU A 171 -28.26 -4.00 20.23
N GLN A 172 -27.51 -4.09 21.33
CA GLN A 172 -27.76 -5.08 22.36
C GLN A 172 -28.95 -4.70 23.25
N PRO A 173 -29.57 -5.66 23.96
CA PRO A 173 -30.69 -5.37 24.90
C PRO A 173 -30.33 -4.40 26.03
N ASN A 174 -29.06 -4.30 26.38
CA ASN A 174 -28.52 -3.36 27.38
C ASN A 174 -28.27 -1.94 26.80
N GLY A 175 -28.58 -1.70 25.53
CA GLY A 175 -28.40 -0.43 24.86
C GLY A 175 -27.00 -0.16 24.29
N ILE A 176 -26.06 -1.11 24.42
CA ILE A 176 -24.71 -0.98 23.85
C ILE A 176 -24.76 -1.24 22.35
N LYS A 177 -24.09 -0.39 21.55
CA LYS A 177 -23.92 -0.54 20.10
C LYS A 177 -22.63 -1.32 19.82
N ILE A 178 -22.72 -2.54 19.27
CA ILE A 178 -21.56 -3.37 18.93
C ILE A 178 -21.48 -3.53 17.42
N THR A 179 -20.30 -3.38 16.86
CA THR A 179 -20.04 -3.55 15.41
C THR A 179 -20.09 -5.03 15.05
N ALA A 180 -21.16 -5.47 14.39
CA ALA A 180 -21.34 -6.86 13.94
C ALA A 180 -20.78 -7.10 12.53
N ARG A 181 -20.69 -6.04 11.72
CA ARG A 181 -20.07 -6.03 10.38
C ARG A 181 -18.95 -5.00 10.37
N LYS A 182 -18.25 -4.87 9.22
CA LYS A 182 -17.32 -3.76 9.01
C LYS A 182 -18.06 -2.45 9.29
N GLY A 183 -17.72 -1.78 10.37
CA GLY A 183 -18.32 -0.52 10.77
C GLY A 183 -17.57 0.65 10.16
N ASP A 184 -18.30 1.69 9.76
CA ASP A 184 -17.72 2.95 9.35
C ASP A 184 -18.31 4.08 10.20
N LEU A 185 -17.43 4.93 10.69
CA LEU A 185 -17.76 6.13 11.44
C LEU A 185 -17.54 7.35 10.53
N LYS A 186 -18.62 8.00 10.12
CA LYS A 186 -18.53 9.26 9.37
C LYS A 186 -18.34 10.41 10.33
N ILE A 187 -17.21 11.07 10.23
CA ILE A 187 -16.83 12.19 11.09
C ILE A 187 -16.52 13.43 10.27
N ARG A 188 -16.72 14.59 10.88
CA ARG A 188 -16.24 15.87 10.37
C ARG A 188 -15.38 16.55 11.42
N ARG A 189 -14.22 17.06 11.01
CA ARG A 189 -13.37 17.85 11.89
C ARG A 189 -14.09 19.16 12.25
N VAL A 190 -14.14 19.50 13.52
CA VAL A 190 -14.68 20.78 13.99
C VAL A 190 -13.57 21.83 13.87
N LEU A 191 -13.87 22.91 13.15
CA LEU A 191 -12.95 24.03 12.90
C LEU A 191 -13.15 25.15 13.91
N ASP A 192 -14.41 25.51 14.19
CA ASP A 192 -14.82 26.48 15.19
C ASP A 192 -16.06 26.01 15.94
N LYS A 193 -16.20 26.41 17.21
CA LYS A 193 -17.29 25.98 18.08
C LYS A 193 -17.74 27.13 19.02
N TRP A 194 -19.03 27.31 19.17
CA TRP A 194 -19.64 28.28 20.10
C TRP A 194 -20.79 27.66 20.86
N GLU A 195 -20.97 28.08 22.12
CA GLU A 195 -22.10 27.65 22.95
C GLU A 195 -23.36 28.43 22.63
N ILE A 196 -24.47 27.71 22.38
CA ILE A 196 -25.77 28.33 22.06
C ILE A 196 -26.30 29.21 23.18
N ASN A 197 -25.95 28.91 24.44
CA ASN A 197 -26.39 29.72 25.58
C ASN A 197 -25.99 31.19 25.51
N ASN A 198 -24.93 31.52 24.78
CA ASN A 198 -24.40 32.87 24.59
C ASN A 198 -24.95 33.56 23.34
N ILE A 199 -25.77 32.86 22.54
CA ILE A 199 -26.27 33.30 21.25
C ILE A 199 -27.71 33.79 21.40
N LYS A 200 -28.06 34.87 20.68
CA LYS A 200 -29.40 35.42 20.61
C LYS A 200 -30.13 34.92 19.38
N ASP A 201 -29.53 35.08 18.20
CA ASP A 201 -30.11 34.74 16.91
C ASP A 201 -29.09 33.97 16.07
N ILE A 202 -29.49 32.85 15.46
CA ILE A 202 -28.71 32.05 14.52
C ILE A 202 -29.19 32.42 13.11
N LEU A 203 -28.26 32.78 12.22
CA LEU A 203 -28.55 33.28 10.87
C LEU A 203 -28.47 32.21 9.78
N PHE A 204 -27.87 31.05 10.10
CA PHE A 204 -27.69 29.95 9.16
C PHE A 204 -28.53 28.72 9.53
N GLU A 205 -29.01 28.02 8.51
CA GLU A 205 -29.67 26.72 8.70
C GLU A 205 -28.66 25.58 8.85
N ASN A 206 -29.04 24.53 9.57
CA ASN A 206 -28.20 23.34 9.72
C ASN A 206 -27.83 22.74 8.35
N ASN A 207 -26.60 22.32 8.16
CA ASN A 207 -26.01 21.80 6.91
C ASN A 207 -25.75 22.86 5.81
N SER A 208 -25.90 24.15 6.07
CA SER A 208 -25.57 25.18 5.10
C SER A 208 -24.05 25.38 4.96
N LYS A 209 -23.60 25.78 3.77
CA LYS A 209 -22.19 26.13 3.53
C LYS A 209 -21.92 27.55 4.02
N VAL A 210 -20.81 27.71 4.74
CA VAL A 210 -20.37 29.00 5.29
C VAL A 210 -19.02 29.37 4.70
N LEU A 211 -18.86 30.63 4.33
CA LEU A 211 -17.60 31.19 3.85
C LEU A 211 -16.92 32.05 4.92
N ILE A 212 -15.62 32.25 4.76
CA ILE A 212 -14.85 33.15 5.65
C ILE A 212 -15.45 34.55 5.62
N GLY A 213 -15.73 35.10 6.81
CA GLY A 213 -16.30 36.44 6.98
C GLY A 213 -17.83 36.48 7.09
N ASP A 214 -18.55 35.37 6.81
CA ASP A 214 -19.99 35.31 7.00
C ASP A 214 -20.36 35.48 8.47
N VAL A 215 -21.42 36.25 8.75
CA VAL A 215 -21.97 36.40 10.11
C VAL A 215 -22.86 35.23 10.42
N ILE A 216 -22.44 34.35 11.32
CA ILE A 216 -23.12 33.10 11.66
C ILE A 216 -24.24 33.33 12.65
N ALA A 217 -23.99 34.12 13.67
CA ALA A 217 -24.90 34.34 14.77
C ALA A 217 -24.61 35.70 15.48
N ASN A 218 -25.60 36.17 16.21
CA ASN A 218 -25.48 37.33 17.07
C ASN A 218 -25.45 36.91 18.54
N THR A 219 -24.50 37.41 19.30
CA THR A 219 -24.41 37.16 20.74
C THR A 219 -25.46 37.95 21.52
N LYS A 220 -25.76 37.53 22.76
CA LYS A 220 -26.66 38.25 23.66
C LYS A 220 -26.14 39.67 24.01
N ASN A 221 -24.85 39.87 23.87
CA ASN A 221 -24.18 41.16 24.13
C ASN A 221 -24.21 42.09 22.90
N GLY A 222 -24.71 41.65 21.76
CA GLY A 222 -24.80 42.42 20.51
C GLY A 222 -23.58 42.27 19.58
N ASP A 223 -22.62 41.41 19.90
CA ASP A 223 -21.46 41.16 19.06
C ASP A 223 -21.81 40.18 17.93
N GLU A 224 -21.30 40.39 16.74
CA GLU A 224 -21.43 39.48 15.59
C GLU A 224 -20.37 38.35 15.65
N ILE A 225 -20.81 37.09 15.58
CA ILE A 225 -19.91 35.94 15.41
C ILE A 225 -19.70 35.75 13.90
N LYS A 226 -18.45 35.92 13.44
CA LYS A 226 -18.05 35.74 12.05
C LYS A 226 -17.28 34.43 11.89
N SER A 227 -17.49 33.76 10.76
CA SER A 227 -16.73 32.57 10.41
C SER A 227 -15.26 32.92 10.12
N THR A 228 -14.34 32.21 10.75
CA THR A 228 -12.90 32.24 10.46
C THR A 228 -12.50 31.24 9.38
N TYR A 229 -13.37 30.25 9.10
CA TYR A 229 -13.08 29.16 8.18
C TYR A 229 -14.22 28.92 7.17
N ASN A 230 -13.88 28.39 6.01
CA ASN A 230 -14.87 27.85 5.09
C ASN A 230 -15.27 26.44 5.55
N GLY A 231 -16.56 26.17 5.63
CA GLY A 231 -17.02 24.87 6.09
C GLY A 231 -18.50 24.66 5.96
N THR A 232 -19.02 23.68 6.66
CA THR A 232 -20.45 23.39 6.78
C THR A 232 -20.90 23.73 8.20
N PHE A 233 -21.96 24.50 8.30
CA PHE A 233 -22.58 24.85 9.58
C PHE A 233 -23.35 23.66 10.15
N LYS A 234 -23.11 23.33 11.40
CA LYS A 234 -23.79 22.24 12.11
C LYS A 234 -24.25 22.69 13.48
N ILE A 235 -25.37 22.13 13.91
CA ILE A 235 -25.93 22.28 15.25
C ILE A 235 -25.96 20.89 15.87
N THR A 236 -25.53 20.74 17.13
CA THR A 236 -25.63 19.46 17.88
C THR A 236 -27.10 19.18 18.23
N ASP A 237 -27.49 17.88 18.29
CA ASP A 237 -28.87 17.48 18.62
C ASP A 237 -29.31 17.90 20.03
N ASP A 238 -28.37 18.01 20.97
CA ASP A 238 -28.60 18.56 22.33
C ASP A 238 -28.73 20.08 22.35
N ASN A 239 -28.64 20.74 21.20
CA ASN A 239 -28.70 22.21 21.08
C ASN A 239 -27.72 22.95 22.03
N LYS A 240 -26.55 22.35 22.32
CA LYS A 240 -25.53 22.98 23.18
C LYS A 240 -24.55 23.83 22.37
N TYR A 241 -24.21 23.37 21.18
CA TYR A 241 -23.16 23.96 20.37
C TYR A 241 -23.61 24.22 18.95
N ILE A 242 -23.16 25.33 18.37
CA ILE A 242 -23.07 25.55 16.94
C ILE A 242 -21.62 25.47 16.54
N MET A 243 -21.34 24.96 15.35
CA MET A 243 -19.97 24.73 14.90
C MET A 243 -19.84 24.84 13.39
N ILE A 244 -18.63 25.13 12.96
CA ILE A 244 -18.21 25.01 11.56
C ILE A 244 -17.39 23.74 11.44
N THR A 245 -17.81 22.86 10.53
CA THR A 245 -17.17 21.57 10.29
C THR A 245 -16.48 21.55 8.93
N GLY A 246 -15.36 20.86 8.84
CA GLY A 246 -14.61 20.61 7.60
C GLY A 246 -15.19 19.52 6.73
N ILE A 247 -14.32 18.90 5.92
CA ILE A 247 -14.66 17.80 5.01
C ILE A 247 -15.01 16.55 5.81
N GLU A 248 -15.87 15.72 5.26
CA GLU A 248 -16.26 14.42 5.79
C GLU A 248 -15.12 13.41 5.62
N HIS A 249 -14.85 12.65 6.67
CA HIS A 249 -13.88 11.55 6.69
C HIS A 249 -14.54 10.29 7.23
N ASN A 250 -14.19 9.13 6.65
CA ASN A 250 -14.64 7.84 7.12
C ASN A 250 -13.52 7.18 7.95
N VAL A 251 -13.85 6.79 9.18
CA VAL A 251 -12.98 6.01 10.06
C VAL A 251 -13.53 4.59 10.13
N GLY A 252 -12.77 3.61 9.62
CA GLY A 252 -13.16 2.20 9.68
C GLY A 252 -13.07 1.66 11.10
N ILE A 253 -14.13 0.99 11.55
CA ILE A 253 -14.22 0.39 12.89
C ILE A 253 -14.20 -1.14 12.77
N LYS A 254 -13.37 -1.79 13.61
CA LYS A 254 -13.22 -3.25 13.62
C LYS A 254 -14.49 -3.96 14.09
N VAL A 255 -14.71 -5.18 13.60
CA VAL A 255 -15.80 -6.04 14.09
C VAL A 255 -15.58 -6.36 15.57
N GLY A 256 -16.66 -6.30 16.35
CA GLY A 256 -16.61 -6.51 17.80
C GLY A 256 -16.30 -5.26 18.62
N SER A 257 -16.17 -4.10 17.98
CA SER A 257 -15.96 -2.84 18.70
C SER A 257 -17.26 -2.35 19.33
N GLU A 258 -17.16 -1.87 20.55
CA GLU A 258 -18.23 -1.17 21.25
C GLU A 258 -18.12 0.32 20.98
N TYR A 259 -19.16 0.93 20.40
CA TYR A 259 -19.22 2.38 20.23
C TYR A 259 -19.46 3.05 21.59
N ARG A 260 -18.63 4.04 21.92
CA ARG A 260 -18.73 4.87 23.12
C ARG A 260 -19.37 6.23 22.86
N VAL A 261 -19.83 6.45 21.64
CA VAL A 261 -20.30 7.73 21.15
C VAL A 261 -21.63 7.57 20.40
N ASP A 262 -22.40 8.65 20.35
CA ASP A 262 -23.68 8.71 19.64
C ASP A 262 -23.59 9.55 18.37
N GLU A 263 -24.54 9.35 17.47
CA GLU A 263 -24.69 10.15 16.25
C GLU A 263 -25.03 11.61 16.58
N HIS A 264 -24.63 12.50 15.69
CA HIS A 264 -24.88 13.94 15.78
C HIS A 264 -24.37 14.64 17.03
N THR A 265 -23.32 14.09 17.64
CA THR A 265 -22.68 14.64 18.83
C THR A 265 -21.31 15.27 18.53
N PHE A 266 -20.97 16.26 19.35
CA PHE A 266 -19.62 16.84 19.37
C PHE A 266 -18.73 16.07 20.34
N ILE A 267 -17.53 15.72 19.91
CA ILE A 267 -16.54 14.99 20.70
C ILE A 267 -15.22 15.78 20.72
N GLU A 268 -14.65 15.90 21.91
CA GLU A 268 -13.35 16.56 22.10
C GLU A 268 -12.19 15.67 21.63
N ALA A 269 -11.05 16.32 21.32
CA ALA A 269 -9.83 15.61 20.92
C ALA A 269 -9.40 14.56 21.97
N ASN A 270 -8.85 13.44 21.50
CA ASN A 270 -8.37 12.31 22.31
C ASN A 270 -9.44 11.57 23.13
N THR A 271 -10.73 11.76 22.83
CA THR A 271 -11.81 10.97 23.42
C THR A 271 -11.92 9.61 22.74
N ILE A 272 -12.26 8.57 23.51
CA ILE A 272 -12.46 7.21 23.00
C ILE A 272 -13.76 7.15 22.19
N LEU A 273 -13.65 6.80 20.92
CA LEU A 273 -14.79 6.65 20.00
C LEU A 273 -15.36 5.24 20.04
N ALA A 274 -14.49 4.26 20.03
CA ALA A 274 -14.83 2.85 20.12
C ALA A 274 -13.77 2.09 20.90
N SER A 275 -14.16 1.01 21.57
CA SER A 275 -13.26 0.08 22.26
C SER A 275 -13.43 -1.33 21.70
N PHE A 276 -12.33 -2.06 21.52
CA PHE A 276 -12.35 -3.41 20.95
C PHE A 276 -11.34 -4.34 21.65
N ASP A 277 -11.51 -5.66 21.49
CA ASP A 277 -10.53 -6.65 21.93
C ASP A 277 -9.44 -6.81 20.85
N ALA A 278 -8.21 -6.41 21.16
CA ALA A 278 -7.08 -6.52 20.25
C ALA A 278 -6.62 -7.96 20.02
N TYR A 279 -6.90 -8.87 20.96
CA TYR A 279 -6.40 -10.25 20.94
C TYR A 279 -7.34 -11.24 20.27
N ASN A 280 -8.64 -10.95 20.27
CA ASN A 280 -9.66 -11.83 19.72
C ASN A 280 -10.48 -11.11 18.66
N GLU A 281 -10.82 -11.83 17.61
CA GLU A 281 -11.78 -11.40 16.61
C GLU A 281 -13.11 -12.13 16.86
N PRO A 282 -14.13 -11.43 17.38
CA PRO A 282 -15.40 -12.05 17.70
C PRO A 282 -16.27 -12.24 16.47
N ILE A 283 -16.97 -13.36 16.40
CA ILE A 283 -18.09 -13.58 15.48
C ILE A 283 -19.37 -13.34 16.26
N ILE A 284 -20.20 -12.40 15.81
CA ILE A 284 -21.33 -11.84 16.57
C ILE A 284 -22.66 -12.24 15.91
N ALA A 285 -23.66 -12.55 16.74
CA ALA A 285 -25.03 -12.78 16.31
C ALA A 285 -25.67 -11.47 15.83
N GLU A 286 -26.08 -11.39 14.58
CA GLU A 286 -26.78 -10.22 14.06
C GLU A 286 -28.23 -10.13 14.55
N LYS A 287 -28.85 -11.26 14.80
CA LYS A 287 -30.22 -11.36 15.34
C LYS A 287 -30.30 -12.41 16.45
N GLY A 288 -31.21 -12.19 17.38
CA GLY A 288 -31.49 -13.16 18.43
C GLY A 288 -32.27 -14.37 17.92
N GLY A 289 -31.97 -15.55 18.47
CA GLY A 289 -32.63 -16.80 18.07
C GLY A 289 -32.07 -18.03 18.78
N ILE A 290 -32.41 -19.21 18.28
CA ILE A 290 -31.91 -20.49 18.78
C ILE A 290 -30.78 -20.96 17.87
N VAL A 291 -29.63 -21.25 18.46
CA VAL A 291 -28.43 -21.74 17.77
C VAL A 291 -28.62 -23.20 17.37
N ARG A 292 -28.33 -23.54 16.12
CA ARG A 292 -28.20 -24.92 15.66
C ARG A 292 -26.87 -25.11 14.93
N TYR A 293 -26.18 -26.17 15.26
CA TYR A 293 -24.94 -26.57 14.61
C TYR A 293 -25.23 -27.34 13.32
N GLN A 294 -24.60 -26.93 12.23
CA GLN A 294 -24.57 -27.68 10.97
C GLN A 294 -23.14 -28.08 10.67
N ASP A 295 -22.89 -29.36 10.36
CA ASP A 295 -21.59 -29.95 10.08
C ASP A 295 -20.50 -29.73 11.16
N ILE A 296 -20.90 -29.41 12.38
CA ILE A 296 -20.04 -29.30 13.56
C ILE A 296 -20.17 -30.59 14.36
N ILE A 297 -19.21 -31.51 14.18
CA ILE A 297 -19.24 -32.88 14.75
C ILE A 297 -17.97 -33.09 15.59
N LEU A 298 -18.16 -33.44 16.88
CA LEU A 298 -17.06 -33.76 17.79
C LEU A 298 -16.18 -34.89 17.24
N GLY A 299 -14.85 -34.69 17.26
CA GLY A 299 -13.87 -35.66 16.73
C GLY A 299 -13.67 -35.62 15.22
N ARG A 300 -14.45 -34.86 14.44
CA ARG A 300 -14.27 -34.64 13.01
C ARG A 300 -13.96 -33.21 12.65
N THR A 301 -14.88 -32.29 12.91
CA THR A 301 -14.75 -30.86 12.62
C THR A 301 -14.53 -30.03 13.88
N MET A 302 -14.79 -30.59 15.07
CA MET A 302 -14.64 -29.93 16.37
C MET A 302 -13.84 -30.82 17.33
N VAL A 303 -12.96 -30.20 18.12
CA VAL A 303 -12.20 -30.82 19.22
C VAL A 303 -12.52 -30.10 20.52
N GLU A 304 -12.65 -30.89 21.59
CA GLU A 304 -12.65 -30.34 22.97
C GLU A 304 -11.20 -30.18 23.44
N GLU A 305 -10.81 -28.96 23.75
CA GLU A 305 -9.58 -28.67 24.49
C GLU A 305 -9.92 -28.27 25.92
N ILE A 306 -9.17 -28.79 26.87
CA ILE A 306 -9.30 -28.41 28.28
C ILE A 306 -8.19 -27.41 28.56
N ASP A 307 -8.56 -26.19 28.91
CA ASP A 307 -7.61 -25.17 29.34
C ASP A 307 -6.97 -25.62 30.66
N GLU A 308 -5.67 -25.87 30.67
CA GLU A 308 -4.92 -26.36 31.84
C GLU A 308 -4.92 -25.35 33.02
N GLN A 309 -5.17 -24.06 32.76
CA GLN A 309 -5.16 -23.02 33.77
C GLN A 309 -6.54 -22.80 34.40
N THR A 310 -7.60 -22.84 33.58
CA THR A 310 -8.97 -22.57 34.05
C THR A 310 -9.80 -23.82 34.24
N GLY A 311 -9.38 -24.96 33.71
CA GLY A 311 -10.13 -26.23 33.74
C GLY A 311 -11.41 -26.21 32.89
N ASN A 312 -11.66 -25.14 32.16
CA ASN A 312 -12.83 -25.01 31.30
C ASN A 312 -12.65 -25.80 30.00
N LYS A 313 -13.71 -26.46 29.55
CA LYS A 313 -13.75 -27.12 28.26
C LYS A 313 -14.05 -26.10 27.17
N THR A 314 -13.21 -26.02 26.18
CA THR A 314 -13.38 -25.15 25.03
C THR A 314 -13.55 -25.96 23.76
N HIS A 315 -14.50 -25.58 22.92
CA HIS A 315 -14.78 -26.23 21.64
C HIS A 315 -14.09 -25.47 20.52
N ILE A 316 -13.12 -26.10 19.86
CA ILE A 316 -12.35 -25.47 18.77
C ILE A 316 -12.63 -26.20 17.46
N ILE A 317 -12.89 -25.43 16.39
CA ILE A 317 -13.04 -25.98 15.03
C ILE A 317 -11.65 -26.32 14.49
N GLN A 318 -11.41 -27.61 14.24
CA GLN A 318 -10.13 -28.06 13.69
C GLN A 318 -10.17 -28.15 12.15
N GLU A 319 -8.98 -28.20 11.56
CA GLU A 319 -8.83 -28.43 10.14
C GLU A 319 -9.22 -29.85 9.77
N PHE A 320 -10.13 -30.02 8.79
CA PHE A 320 -10.64 -31.31 8.35
C PHE A 320 -10.44 -31.49 6.84
N LYS A 321 -10.31 -32.74 6.41
CA LYS A 321 -9.99 -33.10 5.01
C LYS A 321 -11.22 -33.32 4.13
N ASP A 322 -12.41 -33.39 4.72
CA ASP A 322 -13.63 -33.74 4.00
C ASP A 322 -14.25 -32.50 3.33
N GLU A 323 -14.08 -32.37 2.02
CA GLU A 323 -14.54 -31.21 1.23
C GLU A 323 -16.07 -31.00 1.24
N LYS A 324 -16.84 -31.96 1.73
CA LYS A 324 -18.31 -31.89 1.76
C LYS A 324 -18.86 -31.27 3.03
N MET A 325 -18.07 -31.22 4.09
CA MET A 325 -18.49 -30.63 5.37
C MET A 325 -18.19 -29.11 5.39
N GLN A 326 -19.17 -28.34 5.84
CA GLN A 326 -19.04 -26.89 6.01
C GLN A 326 -19.56 -26.52 7.41
N PRO A 327 -18.67 -26.32 8.40
CA PRO A 327 -19.09 -25.90 9.74
C PRO A 327 -19.82 -24.57 9.69
N LYS A 328 -21.10 -24.57 10.05
CA LYS A 328 -21.94 -23.38 10.13
C LYS A 328 -22.72 -23.36 11.42
N ILE A 329 -23.02 -22.18 11.88
CA ILE A 329 -23.99 -21.94 12.94
C ILE A 329 -25.23 -21.31 12.30
N LEU A 330 -26.37 -21.96 12.53
CA LEU A 330 -27.68 -21.47 12.11
C LEU A 330 -28.36 -20.82 13.31
N ILE A 331 -28.81 -19.57 13.16
CA ILE A 331 -29.62 -18.89 14.15
C ILE A 331 -31.06 -18.87 13.64
N VAL A 332 -31.93 -19.63 14.31
CA VAL A 332 -33.35 -19.73 13.93
C VAL A 332 -34.15 -18.71 14.75
N SER A 333 -34.72 -17.72 14.09
CA SER A 333 -35.58 -16.69 14.69
C SER A 333 -36.93 -16.68 13.97
N SER A 334 -38.04 -16.78 14.67
CA SER A 334 -39.44 -16.57 14.24
C SER A 334 -39.80 -16.83 12.76
N GLY A 335 -39.13 -17.76 12.06
CA GLY A 335 -39.37 -18.11 10.66
C GLY A 335 -38.21 -17.84 9.70
N ASP A 336 -37.22 -17.05 10.10
CA ASP A 336 -35.99 -16.79 9.33
C ASP A 336 -34.82 -17.59 9.91
N THR A 337 -33.95 -18.10 9.04
CA THR A 337 -32.72 -18.78 9.43
C THR A 337 -31.53 -17.97 8.92
N PHE A 338 -30.66 -17.55 9.84
CA PHE A 338 -29.43 -16.84 9.53
C PHE A 338 -28.25 -17.80 9.63
N GLU A 339 -27.50 -17.94 8.52
CA GLU A 339 -26.33 -18.79 8.45
C GLU A 339 -25.06 -17.98 8.68
N THR A 340 -24.21 -18.46 9.60
CA THR A 340 -22.89 -17.91 9.85
C THR A 340 -21.85 -18.99 9.68
N ASP A 341 -20.92 -18.79 8.74
CA ASP A 341 -19.80 -19.71 8.51
C ASP A 341 -18.78 -19.57 9.65
N ILE A 342 -18.31 -20.70 10.16
CA ILE A 342 -17.30 -20.71 11.22
C ILE A 342 -15.97 -21.17 10.64
N PRO A 343 -14.93 -20.32 10.64
CA PRO A 343 -13.62 -20.68 10.10
C PRO A 343 -12.86 -21.64 11.02
N ASN A 344 -11.86 -22.32 10.44
CA ASN A 344 -10.98 -23.21 11.19
C ASN A 344 -10.17 -22.43 12.23
N GLY A 345 -10.07 -22.98 13.44
CA GLY A 345 -9.40 -22.38 14.58
C GLY A 345 -10.29 -21.44 15.40
N ALA A 346 -11.57 -21.31 15.04
CA ALA A 346 -12.52 -20.57 15.86
C ALA A 346 -12.91 -21.36 17.10
N GLN A 347 -12.92 -20.68 18.25
CA GLN A 347 -13.39 -21.19 19.52
C GLN A 347 -14.88 -20.87 19.66
N LEU A 348 -15.72 -21.88 19.80
CA LEU A 348 -17.17 -21.73 20.00
C LEU A 348 -17.44 -21.27 21.44
N MET A 349 -18.31 -20.25 21.57
CA MET A 349 -18.69 -19.68 22.88
C MET A 349 -20.11 -20.09 23.29
N VAL A 350 -20.90 -20.62 22.37
CA VAL A 350 -22.33 -20.99 22.56
C VAL A 350 -22.55 -22.44 22.23
N ASP A 351 -23.35 -23.13 23.04
CA ASP A 351 -23.69 -24.53 22.82
C ASP A 351 -24.82 -24.71 21.80
N ASN A 352 -24.94 -25.93 21.26
CA ASN A 352 -26.03 -26.29 20.36
C ASN A 352 -27.38 -26.21 21.09
N ASN A 353 -28.39 -25.59 20.47
CA ASN A 353 -29.70 -25.26 21.00
C ASN A 353 -29.73 -24.19 22.10
N ALA A 354 -28.63 -23.47 22.34
CA ALA A 354 -28.64 -22.30 23.20
C ALA A 354 -29.45 -21.15 22.58
N LYS A 355 -30.05 -20.33 23.41
CA LYS A 355 -30.70 -19.10 22.98
C LYS A 355 -29.68 -17.97 23.05
N VAL A 356 -29.51 -17.27 21.93
CA VAL A 356 -28.62 -16.12 21.79
C VAL A 356 -29.42 -14.84 21.54
N GLU A 357 -28.89 -13.72 22.01
CA GLU A 357 -29.43 -12.39 21.77
C GLU A 357 -28.65 -11.68 20.64
N ALA A 358 -29.25 -10.63 20.07
CA ALA A 358 -28.57 -9.83 19.07
C ALA A 358 -27.36 -9.11 19.70
N GLY A 359 -26.20 -9.16 19.02
CA GLY A 359 -24.95 -8.59 19.55
C GLY A 359 -24.15 -9.53 20.48
N GLU A 360 -24.61 -10.77 20.72
CA GLU A 360 -23.88 -11.76 21.52
C GLU A 360 -22.77 -12.44 20.71
N VAL A 361 -21.64 -12.71 21.35
CA VAL A 361 -20.49 -13.38 20.72
C VAL A 361 -20.75 -14.88 20.60
N ILE A 362 -20.82 -15.38 19.37
CA ILE A 362 -21.07 -16.81 19.05
C ILE A 362 -19.76 -17.61 19.06
N ALA A 363 -18.72 -17.04 18.48
CA ALA A 363 -17.40 -17.64 18.41
C ALA A 363 -16.32 -16.57 18.47
N LYS A 364 -15.11 -16.98 18.87
CA LYS A 364 -13.92 -16.11 18.90
C LYS A 364 -12.79 -16.72 18.10
N ILE A 365 -12.04 -15.91 17.41
CA ILE A 365 -10.82 -16.31 16.71
C ILE A 365 -9.66 -15.60 17.38
N THR A 366 -8.76 -16.34 18.02
CA THR A 366 -7.60 -15.74 18.68
C THR A 366 -6.55 -15.34 17.63
N ARG A 367 -6.22 -14.06 17.56
CA ARG A 367 -5.22 -13.52 16.59
C ARG A 367 -3.83 -14.09 16.78
N VAL A 368 -3.49 -14.56 17.98
CA VAL A 368 -2.20 -15.23 18.25
C VAL A 368 -2.06 -16.52 17.41
N GLN A 369 -3.13 -17.27 17.19
CA GLN A 369 -3.10 -18.45 16.32
C GLN A 369 -2.96 -18.10 14.84
N GLN A 370 -3.47 -16.95 14.40
CA GLN A 370 -3.26 -16.48 13.03
C GLN A 370 -1.81 -16.02 12.80
N LYS A 371 -1.20 -15.32 13.77
CA LYS A 371 0.22 -14.90 13.69
C LYS A 371 1.18 -16.10 13.74
N SER A 372 0.87 -17.17 14.46
CA SER A 372 1.73 -18.37 14.54
C SER A 372 1.66 -19.26 13.27
N ARG A 373 0.58 -19.18 12.47
CA ARG A 373 0.50 -19.84 11.16
C ARG A 373 1.29 -19.12 10.06
N ASP A 374 1.62 -17.82 10.25
CA ASP A 374 2.40 -17.04 9.28
C ASP A 374 3.91 -17.19 9.56
N ILE A 375 4.42 -18.41 9.38
CA ILE A 375 5.83 -18.79 9.55
C ILE A 375 6.75 -18.08 8.52
N THR A 376 6.18 -17.41 7.53
CA THR A 376 6.92 -16.72 6.46
C THR A 376 7.00 -15.20 6.67
N GLY A 377 7.27 -14.75 7.89
CA GLY A 377 7.63 -13.36 8.18
C GLY A 377 9.12 -13.07 7.91
N GLY A 378 9.53 -11.81 7.98
CA GLY A 378 10.93 -11.40 7.84
C GLY A 378 11.51 -11.58 6.43
N LEU A 379 12.78 -11.99 6.34
CA LEU A 379 13.51 -12.09 5.06
C LEU A 379 12.87 -13.02 4.02
N PRO A 380 12.27 -14.18 4.36
CA PRO A 380 11.52 -15.00 3.39
C PRO A 380 10.39 -14.24 2.70
N ARG A 381 9.64 -13.41 3.43
CA ARG A 381 8.56 -12.60 2.84
C ARG A 381 9.10 -11.53 1.89
N VAL A 382 10.16 -10.84 2.28
CA VAL A 382 10.83 -9.86 1.40
C VAL A 382 11.34 -10.54 0.12
N THR A 383 11.92 -11.75 0.24
CA THR A 383 12.38 -12.52 -0.93
C THR A 383 11.20 -12.95 -1.82
N GLU A 384 10.09 -13.37 -1.25
CA GLU A 384 8.86 -13.72 -1.97
C GLU A 384 8.33 -12.52 -2.78
N LEU A 385 8.25 -11.33 -2.16
CA LEU A 385 7.79 -10.09 -2.82
C LEU A 385 8.75 -9.65 -3.93
N LEU A 386 10.05 -9.60 -3.66
CA LEU A 386 11.06 -9.15 -4.62
C LEU A 386 11.30 -10.15 -5.76
N GLU A 387 11.05 -11.45 -5.57
CA GLU A 387 11.06 -12.42 -6.67
C GLU A 387 9.71 -12.57 -7.36
N ALA A 388 8.72 -11.76 -6.96
CA ALA A 388 7.35 -11.77 -7.49
C ALA A 388 6.74 -13.19 -7.51
N GLN A 389 6.97 -13.95 -6.41
CA GLN A 389 6.45 -15.32 -6.29
C GLN A 389 4.98 -15.28 -5.84
N LYS A 390 4.18 -16.22 -6.36
CA LYS A 390 2.81 -16.38 -5.90
C LYS A 390 2.81 -16.92 -4.47
N PRO A 391 2.14 -16.25 -3.51
CA PRO A 391 2.03 -16.73 -2.15
C PRO A 391 1.36 -18.10 -2.07
N LYS A 392 1.81 -18.95 -1.14
CA LYS A 392 1.19 -20.29 -0.93
C LYS A 392 -0.28 -20.16 -0.52
N ASP A 393 -0.59 -19.18 0.36
CA ASP A 393 -1.94 -18.87 0.83
C ASP A 393 -2.45 -17.57 0.19
N ALA A 394 -2.46 -17.53 -1.16
CA ALA A 394 -2.90 -16.34 -1.88
C ALA A 394 -4.37 -16.01 -1.58
N ALA A 395 -4.64 -14.76 -1.20
CA ALA A 395 -5.99 -14.23 -1.16
C ALA A 395 -6.56 -14.15 -2.58
N ILE A 396 -7.87 -14.21 -2.68
CA ILE A 396 -8.59 -13.93 -3.92
C ILE A 396 -9.11 -12.51 -3.83
N ILE A 397 -8.89 -11.74 -4.89
CA ILE A 397 -9.34 -10.35 -4.99
C ILE A 397 -10.46 -10.22 -6.00
N ALA A 398 -11.29 -9.17 -5.84
CA ALA A 398 -12.37 -8.84 -6.75
C ALA A 398 -11.83 -8.38 -8.11
N GLY A 399 -12.32 -8.96 -9.20
CA GLY A 399 -11.93 -8.58 -10.55
C GLY A 399 -12.65 -7.32 -11.08
N ILE A 400 -13.86 -7.08 -10.58
CA ILE A 400 -14.73 -5.96 -10.96
C ILE A 400 -15.36 -5.34 -9.71
N ASP A 401 -15.86 -4.11 -9.83
CA ASP A 401 -16.71 -3.48 -8.82
C ASP A 401 -18.11 -4.08 -8.89
N GLY A 402 -18.75 -4.30 -7.75
CA GLY A 402 -20.13 -4.80 -7.74
C GLY A 402 -20.59 -5.32 -6.39
N GLU A 403 -21.80 -5.88 -6.39
CA GLU A 403 -22.42 -6.50 -5.24
C GLU A 403 -22.04 -7.99 -5.17
N VAL A 404 -21.72 -8.45 -3.95
CA VAL A 404 -21.30 -9.84 -3.70
C VAL A 404 -22.52 -10.73 -3.53
N GLU A 405 -22.61 -11.80 -4.34
CA GLU A 405 -23.53 -12.91 -4.15
C GLU A 405 -22.73 -14.17 -3.81
N ILE A 406 -22.94 -14.73 -2.62
CA ILE A 406 -22.31 -15.98 -2.21
C ILE A 406 -23.19 -17.14 -2.69
N GLY A 407 -22.71 -17.85 -3.71
CA GLY A 407 -23.39 -19.02 -4.27
C GLY A 407 -23.03 -20.32 -3.53
N GLY A 408 -23.57 -21.43 -4.06
CA GLY A 408 -23.27 -22.78 -3.54
C GLY A 408 -21.82 -23.20 -3.76
N SER A 409 -21.48 -24.43 -3.35
CA SER A 409 -20.17 -25.04 -3.55
C SER A 409 -20.04 -25.67 -4.95
N HIS A 410 -18.94 -25.38 -5.65
CA HIS A 410 -18.56 -26.02 -6.90
C HIS A 410 -17.22 -26.74 -6.73
N LYS A 411 -17.20 -28.07 -6.84
CA LYS A 411 -16.00 -28.92 -6.66
C LYS A 411 -15.26 -28.65 -5.32
N GLY A 412 -16.02 -28.59 -4.22
CA GLY A 412 -15.44 -28.32 -2.88
C GLY A 412 -14.96 -26.89 -2.63
N LYS A 413 -15.18 -25.96 -3.57
CA LYS A 413 -14.84 -24.53 -3.41
C LYS A 413 -16.11 -23.70 -3.31
N LYS A 414 -16.13 -22.70 -2.44
CA LYS A 414 -17.22 -21.71 -2.38
C LYS A 414 -17.18 -20.82 -3.62
N VAL A 415 -18.34 -20.57 -4.21
CA VAL A 415 -18.49 -19.66 -5.35
C VAL A 415 -18.91 -18.31 -4.83
N VAL A 416 -18.05 -17.31 -5.00
CA VAL A 416 -18.35 -15.91 -4.74
C VAL A 416 -18.52 -15.26 -6.11
N LYS A 417 -19.72 -14.75 -6.38
CA LYS A 417 -20.03 -13.99 -7.58
C LYS A 417 -20.02 -12.51 -7.25
N ILE A 418 -19.48 -11.73 -8.15
CA ILE A 418 -19.57 -10.27 -8.10
C ILE A 418 -20.38 -9.84 -9.31
N ILE A 419 -21.46 -9.16 -9.05
CA ILE A 419 -22.43 -8.75 -10.07
C ILE A 419 -22.41 -7.23 -10.15
N ASN A 420 -22.18 -6.73 -11.34
CA ASN A 420 -22.31 -5.32 -11.69
C ASN A 420 -23.40 -5.18 -12.78
N GLU A 421 -23.82 -3.96 -13.11
CA GLU A 421 -24.81 -3.67 -14.17
C GLU A 421 -24.40 -4.24 -15.54
N PHE A 422 -23.08 -4.45 -15.80
CA PHE A 422 -22.54 -4.85 -17.10
C PHE A 422 -21.97 -6.25 -17.15
N ASP A 423 -21.39 -6.75 -16.04
CA ASP A 423 -20.62 -7.99 -16.01
C ASP A 423 -20.86 -8.82 -14.73
N GLU A 424 -20.69 -10.14 -14.84
CA GLU A 424 -20.68 -11.10 -13.73
C GLU A 424 -19.34 -11.84 -13.69
N THR A 425 -18.61 -11.75 -12.57
CA THR A 425 -17.40 -12.54 -12.35
C THR A 425 -17.59 -13.58 -11.25
N LYS A 426 -17.00 -14.79 -11.45
CA LYS A 426 -17.10 -15.92 -10.51
C LYS A 426 -15.72 -16.22 -9.92
N HIS A 427 -15.60 -16.09 -8.62
CA HIS A 427 -14.40 -16.42 -7.89
C HIS A 427 -14.59 -17.70 -7.08
N LEU A 428 -13.64 -18.64 -7.20
CA LEU A 428 -13.69 -19.94 -6.52
C LEU A 428 -12.79 -19.91 -5.28
N VAL A 429 -13.36 -19.71 -4.11
CA VAL A 429 -12.64 -19.65 -2.84
C VAL A 429 -12.40 -21.07 -2.31
N PRO A 430 -11.13 -21.49 -2.07
CA PRO A 430 -10.81 -22.78 -1.48
C PRO A 430 -11.49 -22.98 -0.13
N HIS A 431 -11.84 -24.23 0.15
CA HIS A 431 -12.40 -24.61 1.44
C HIS A 431 -11.43 -24.30 2.60
N GLY A 432 -11.95 -23.87 3.74
CA GLY A 432 -11.15 -23.51 4.92
C GLY A 432 -10.59 -22.09 4.94
N LYS A 433 -10.72 -21.31 3.87
CA LYS A 433 -10.40 -19.86 3.90
C LYS A 433 -11.57 -19.05 4.44
N MET A 434 -11.27 -18.16 5.36
CA MET A 434 -12.23 -17.20 5.90
C MET A 434 -12.63 -16.20 4.80
N LEU A 435 -13.93 -16.03 4.57
CA LEU A 435 -14.46 -14.97 3.71
C LEU A 435 -14.46 -13.66 4.49
N LEU A 436 -13.97 -12.59 3.86
CA LEU A 436 -13.98 -11.23 4.40
C LEU A 436 -15.22 -10.44 3.97
N VAL A 437 -15.95 -10.99 3.01
CA VAL A 437 -17.15 -10.37 2.43
C VAL A 437 -18.38 -11.23 2.70
N ARG A 438 -19.54 -10.58 2.74
CA ARG A 438 -20.85 -11.21 2.95
C ARG A 438 -21.75 -11.01 1.74
N ASN A 439 -22.86 -11.73 1.73
CA ASN A 439 -23.87 -11.59 0.69
C ASN A 439 -24.50 -10.20 0.76
N GLY A 440 -24.55 -9.49 -0.38
CA GLY A 440 -25.07 -8.11 -0.46
C GLY A 440 -24.06 -7.00 -0.13
N ASP A 441 -22.79 -7.34 0.15
CA ASP A 441 -21.75 -6.32 0.33
C ASP A 441 -21.35 -5.75 -1.03
N HIS A 442 -21.15 -4.43 -1.11
CA HIS A 442 -20.55 -3.80 -2.27
C HIS A 442 -19.02 -3.79 -2.15
N VAL A 443 -18.33 -4.34 -3.15
CA VAL A 443 -16.86 -4.41 -3.20
C VAL A 443 -16.32 -3.64 -4.39
N GLU A 444 -15.19 -2.98 -4.18
CA GLU A 444 -14.44 -2.30 -5.23
C GLU A 444 -13.47 -3.27 -5.92
N THR A 445 -13.08 -2.96 -7.16
CA THR A 445 -12.07 -3.71 -7.90
C THR A 445 -10.79 -3.85 -7.09
N GLY A 446 -10.31 -5.10 -6.97
CA GLY A 446 -9.13 -5.44 -6.18
C GLY A 446 -9.35 -5.46 -4.67
N ALA A 447 -10.60 -5.42 -4.19
CA ALA A 447 -10.90 -5.69 -2.79
C ALA A 447 -10.67 -7.19 -2.47
N GLN A 448 -10.24 -7.45 -1.25
CA GLN A 448 -9.90 -8.81 -0.81
C GLN A 448 -11.18 -9.57 -0.42
N LEU A 449 -11.46 -10.68 -1.09
CA LEU A 449 -12.65 -11.51 -0.85
C LEU A 449 -12.46 -12.54 0.26
N CYS A 450 -11.22 -13.04 0.44
CA CYS A 450 -10.91 -14.00 1.48
C CYS A 450 -9.59 -13.68 2.18
N ALA A 451 -9.42 -14.20 3.39
CA ALA A 451 -8.18 -14.07 4.15
C ALA A 451 -7.00 -14.71 3.40
N GLY A 452 -5.83 -14.08 3.50
CA GLY A 452 -4.59 -14.54 2.87
C GLY A 452 -3.73 -13.37 2.39
N LYS A 453 -2.56 -13.69 1.82
CA LYS A 453 -1.65 -12.69 1.24
C LYS A 453 -2.07 -12.35 -0.19
N ILE A 454 -2.11 -11.09 -0.53
CA ILE A 454 -2.46 -10.67 -1.90
C ILE A 454 -1.30 -11.04 -2.83
N ASN A 455 -1.65 -11.59 -4.01
CA ASN A 455 -0.68 -11.86 -5.06
C ASN A 455 -0.38 -10.57 -5.84
N PRO A 456 0.88 -10.14 -5.96
CA PRO A 456 1.24 -8.92 -6.68
C PRO A 456 0.78 -8.90 -8.15
N HIS A 457 0.78 -10.06 -8.82
CA HIS A 457 0.34 -10.15 -10.22
C HIS A 457 -1.15 -9.82 -10.39
N ASP A 458 -1.99 -10.25 -9.43
CA ASP A 458 -3.42 -9.99 -9.48
C ASP A 458 -3.72 -8.49 -9.29
N ILE A 459 -2.92 -7.80 -8.43
CA ILE A 459 -3.01 -6.33 -8.27
C ILE A 459 -2.67 -5.61 -9.58
N LEU A 460 -1.61 -6.07 -10.27
CA LEU A 460 -1.22 -5.49 -11.56
C LEU A 460 -2.35 -5.57 -12.60
N GLU A 461 -3.03 -6.71 -12.65
CA GLU A 461 -4.13 -6.96 -13.60
C GLU A 461 -5.40 -6.17 -13.24
N THR A 462 -5.68 -5.95 -11.95
CA THR A 462 -6.93 -5.32 -11.50
C THR A 462 -6.81 -3.82 -11.26
N LYS A 463 -5.75 -3.37 -10.55
CA LYS A 463 -5.56 -1.97 -10.12
C LYS A 463 -4.49 -1.22 -10.90
N GLY A 464 -3.68 -1.93 -11.70
CA GLY A 464 -2.62 -1.35 -12.52
C GLY A 464 -1.30 -1.07 -11.79
N ASP A 465 -0.38 -0.39 -12.49
CA ASP A 465 1.03 -0.22 -12.10
C ASP A 465 1.21 0.56 -10.80
N LEU A 466 0.52 1.72 -10.65
CA LEU A 466 0.72 2.61 -9.49
C LEU A 466 0.28 1.95 -8.19
N ALA A 467 -0.86 1.26 -8.21
CA ALA A 467 -1.36 0.56 -7.02
C ALA A 467 -0.43 -0.59 -6.62
N LEU A 468 0.12 -1.32 -7.60
CA LEU A 468 1.11 -2.36 -7.34
C LEU A 468 2.40 -1.80 -6.76
N GLN A 469 2.90 -0.67 -7.29
CA GLN A 469 4.11 -0.01 -6.79
C GLN A 469 3.97 0.40 -5.33
N THR A 470 2.85 1.03 -4.99
CA THR A 470 2.54 1.43 -3.61
C THR A 470 2.42 0.21 -2.70
N TYR A 471 1.67 -0.81 -3.12
CA TYR A 471 1.52 -2.05 -2.36
C TYR A 471 2.87 -2.73 -2.05
N LEU A 472 3.73 -2.89 -3.07
CA LEU A 472 5.05 -3.50 -2.88
C LEU A 472 5.94 -2.67 -1.95
N LEU A 473 5.91 -1.34 -2.09
CA LEU A 473 6.69 -0.44 -1.25
C LEU A 473 6.26 -0.56 0.22
N ASP A 474 4.97 -0.46 0.49
CA ASP A 474 4.41 -0.48 1.85
C ASP A 474 4.59 -1.87 2.51
N GLU A 475 4.38 -2.97 1.78
CA GLU A 475 4.59 -4.33 2.29
C GLU A 475 6.06 -4.58 2.65
N ILE A 476 6.99 -4.23 1.75
CA ILE A 476 8.43 -4.42 2.02
C ILE A 476 8.86 -3.55 3.20
N GLN A 477 8.45 -2.28 3.22
CA GLN A 477 8.79 -1.35 4.30
C GLN A 477 8.24 -1.81 5.65
N SER A 478 6.99 -2.29 5.68
CA SER A 478 6.36 -2.85 6.88
C SER A 478 7.19 -4.00 7.47
N VAL A 479 7.66 -4.94 6.63
CA VAL A 479 8.48 -6.08 7.09
C VAL A 479 9.81 -5.60 7.71
N TYR A 480 10.50 -4.62 7.10
CA TYR A 480 11.77 -4.09 7.64
C TYR A 480 11.54 -3.30 8.93
N LYS A 481 10.51 -2.46 8.98
CA LYS A 481 10.16 -1.68 10.18
C LYS A 481 9.76 -2.55 11.36
N GLN A 482 8.97 -3.62 11.14
CA GLN A 482 8.63 -4.60 12.18
C GLN A 482 9.87 -5.29 12.77
N GLN A 483 10.97 -5.37 12.03
CA GLN A 483 12.26 -5.88 12.51
C GLN A 483 13.14 -4.78 13.13
N GLY A 484 12.63 -3.55 13.26
CA GLY A 484 13.37 -2.40 13.80
C GLY A 484 14.45 -1.84 12.87
N VAL A 485 14.35 -2.13 11.57
CA VAL A 485 15.31 -1.64 10.56
C VAL A 485 14.67 -0.52 9.76
N GLY A 486 15.23 0.70 9.84
CA GLY A 486 14.81 1.86 9.06
C GLY A 486 15.58 1.93 7.74
N ILE A 487 14.88 1.81 6.62
CA ILE A 487 15.42 2.02 5.26
C ILE A 487 14.54 3.06 4.59
N ASN A 488 15.13 4.02 3.87
CA ASN A 488 14.35 5.04 3.17
C ASN A 488 13.64 4.44 1.95
N ASP A 489 12.40 4.88 1.70
CA ASP A 489 11.51 4.40 0.63
C ASP A 489 12.15 4.48 -0.77
N LYS A 490 12.99 5.49 -1.01
CA LYS A 490 13.68 5.67 -2.32
C LYS A 490 14.50 4.46 -2.76
N HIS A 491 15.09 3.73 -1.81
CA HIS A 491 15.89 2.55 -2.13
C HIS A 491 15.04 1.40 -2.66
N PHE A 492 13.89 1.14 -2.01
CA PHE A 492 12.93 0.14 -2.50
C PHE A 492 12.32 0.55 -3.82
N ALA A 493 11.99 1.84 -3.95
CA ALA A 493 11.44 2.41 -5.16
C ALA A 493 12.29 2.15 -6.42
N LEU A 494 13.60 2.32 -6.31
CA LEU A 494 14.52 2.05 -7.42
C LEU A 494 14.46 0.58 -7.87
N ILE A 495 14.37 -0.35 -6.92
CA ILE A 495 14.27 -1.78 -7.22
C ILE A 495 12.93 -2.12 -7.85
N ILE A 496 11.81 -1.67 -7.26
CA ILE A 496 10.45 -1.92 -7.75
C ILE A 496 10.29 -1.36 -9.17
N ARG A 497 10.82 -0.16 -9.45
CA ARG A 497 10.81 0.44 -10.78
C ARG A 497 11.51 -0.46 -11.80
N GLN A 498 12.63 -1.09 -11.46
CA GLN A 498 13.31 -2.03 -12.37
C GLN A 498 12.52 -3.32 -12.58
N MET A 499 11.75 -3.78 -11.58
CA MET A 499 10.89 -4.97 -11.71
C MET A 499 9.71 -4.73 -12.67
N LEU A 500 9.25 -3.47 -12.81
CA LEU A 500 8.11 -3.06 -13.66
C LEU A 500 8.53 -2.39 -14.98
N ARG A 501 9.81 -2.41 -15.29
CA ARG A 501 10.36 -1.72 -16.48
C ARG A 501 9.99 -2.40 -17.80
N ARG A 502 9.52 -3.65 -17.78
CA ARG A 502 9.28 -4.44 -18.99
C ARG A 502 7.79 -4.56 -19.32
N LEU A 503 7.51 -4.59 -20.63
CA LEU A 503 6.20 -4.89 -21.21
C LEU A 503 6.27 -6.24 -21.94
N GLU A 504 5.19 -6.99 -21.92
CA GLU A 504 4.99 -8.19 -22.74
C GLU A 504 4.16 -7.81 -23.95
N ILE A 505 4.67 -8.08 -25.15
CA ILE A 505 3.97 -7.79 -26.40
C ILE A 505 2.78 -8.73 -26.55
N THR A 506 1.59 -8.15 -26.67
CA THR A 506 0.33 -8.90 -26.91
C THR A 506 0.01 -8.95 -28.41
N ASP A 507 0.19 -7.83 -29.12
CA ASP A 507 0.03 -7.73 -30.56
C ASP A 507 1.21 -6.92 -31.13
N PRO A 508 1.98 -7.47 -32.08
CA PRO A 508 3.15 -6.79 -32.65
C PRO A 508 2.78 -5.69 -33.64
N GLY A 509 1.54 -5.63 -34.17
CA GLY A 509 1.18 -4.73 -35.26
C GLY A 509 2.15 -4.89 -36.43
N ASP A 510 2.58 -3.75 -37.03
CA ASP A 510 3.57 -3.71 -38.12
C ASP A 510 5.02 -3.62 -37.61
N THR A 511 5.24 -3.72 -36.30
CA THR A 511 6.58 -3.61 -35.71
C THR A 511 7.38 -4.90 -35.82
N LYS A 512 8.69 -4.83 -35.55
CA LYS A 512 9.60 -6.00 -35.54
C LYS A 512 9.46 -6.92 -34.34
N TYR A 513 8.55 -6.63 -33.43
CA TYR A 513 8.36 -7.41 -32.19
C TYR A 513 7.66 -8.75 -32.42
N ILE A 514 7.82 -9.66 -31.47
CA ILE A 514 7.19 -10.98 -31.49
C ILE A 514 6.24 -11.09 -30.30
N VAL A 515 5.08 -11.72 -30.46
CA VAL A 515 4.11 -11.99 -29.40
C VAL A 515 4.79 -12.71 -28.22
N GLY A 516 4.56 -12.23 -26.99
CA GLY A 516 5.16 -12.76 -25.76
C GLY A 516 6.63 -12.34 -25.51
N GLN A 517 7.19 -11.43 -26.32
CA GLN A 517 8.51 -10.88 -26.11
C GLN A 517 8.46 -9.82 -25.00
N TYR A 518 9.45 -9.83 -24.09
CA TYR A 518 9.64 -8.77 -23.11
C TYR A 518 10.49 -7.64 -23.71
N VAL A 519 9.93 -6.42 -23.73
CA VAL A 519 10.57 -5.22 -24.28
C VAL A 519 10.64 -4.15 -23.20
N ASP A 520 11.63 -3.27 -23.28
CA ASP A 520 11.74 -2.10 -22.42
C ASP A 520 10.63 -1.09 -22.73
N LYS A 521 9.99 -0.53 -21.70
CA LYS A 521 8.88 0.40 -21.86
C LYS A 521 9.22 1.62 -22.72
N TYR A 522 10.40 2.19 -22.53
CA TYR A 522 10.84 3.38 -23.28
C TYR A 522 11.21 3.05 -24.74
N GLU A 523 11.84 1.89 -24.96
CA GLU A 523 12.12 1.41 -26.32
C GLU A 523 10.83 1.13 -27.10
N PHE A 524 9.84 0.52 -26.42
CA PHE A 524 8.53 0.26 -26.98
C PHE A 524 7.80 1.55 -27.37
N GLU A 525 7.78 2.56 -26.50
CA GLU A 525 7.15 3.85 -26.77
C GLU A 525 7.84 4.59 -27.94
N GLU A 526 9.17 4.53 -28.00
CA GLU A 526 9.96 5.16 -29.08
C GLU A 526 9.71 4.48 -30.43
N GLU A 527 9.72 3.15 -30.48
CA GLU A 527 9.42 2.40 -31.69
C GLU A 527 7.98 2.62 -32.16
N ASN A 528 7.01 2.59 -31.27
CA ASN A 528 5.61 2.85 -31.61
C ASN A 528 5.44 4.25 -32.23
N LYS A 529 6.05 5.29 -31.66
CA LYS A 529 6.03 6.64 -32.23
C LYS A 529 6.59 6.68 -33.66
N ARG A 530 7.70 5.96 -33.91
CA ARG A 530 8.29 5.89 -35.25
C ARG A 530 7.34 5.24 -36.26
N TYR A 531 6.65 4.16 -35.86
CA TYR A 531 5.69 3.48 -36.74
C TYR A 531 4.41 4.29 -36.95
N GLU A 532 3.91 4.98 -35.93
CA GLU A 532 2.78 5.92 -36.03
C GLU A 532 3.11 7.08 -37.00
N GLU A 533 4.29 7.69 -36.87
CA GLU A 533 4.77 8.75 -37.77
C GLU A 533 4.94 8.26 -39.21
N ALA A 534 5.27 6.98 -39.40
CA ALA A 534 5.34 6.33 -40.70
C ALA A 534 3.97 5.87 -41.24
N GLY A 535 2.88 6.01 -40.49
CA GLY A 535 1.51 5.59 -40.85
C GLY A 535 1.24 4.10 -40.71
N GLY A 536 2.06 3.35 -39.96
CA GLY A 536 1.87 1.94 -39.62
C GLY A 536 1.08 1.72 -38.33
N SER A 537 0.65 0.48 -38.09
CA SER A 537 -0.05 0.09 -36.85
C SER A 537 0.97 -0.11 -35.72
N PRO A 538 0.82 0.60 -34.58
CA PRO A 538 1.69 0.41 -33.41
C PRO A 538 1.48 -0.95 -32.76
N ALA A 539 2.49 -1.46 -32.06
CA ALA A 539 2.37 -2.66 -31.26
C ALA A 539 1.58 -2.39 -29.97
N SER A 540 0.86 -3.39 -29.48
CA SER A 540 0.24 -3.36 -28.15
C SER A 540 0.99 -4.27 -27.18
N GLY A 541 1.09 -3.84 -25.91
CA GLY A 541 1.76 -4.59 -24.85
C GLY A 541 1.13 -4.34 -23.49
N LYS A 542 1.23 -5.34 -22.60
CA LYS A 542 0.78 -5.22 -21.22
C LYS A 542 1.97 -5.11 -20.26
N PRO A 543 1.86 -4.32 -19.18
CA PRO A 543 2.89 -4.27 -18.15
C PRO A 543 3.03 -5.62 -17.45
N VAL A 544 4.27 -5.99 -17.12
CA VAL A 544 4.59 -7.26 -16.45
C VAL A 544 5.48 -7.03 -15.25
N LEU A 545 5.12 -7.65 -14.13
CA LEU A 545 5.98 -7.70 -12.96
C LEU A 545 7.00 -8.83 -13.09
N LEU A 546 8.28 -8.49 -13.16
CA LEU A 546 9.38 -9.45 -13.19
C LEU A 546 10.04 -9.53 -11.81
N GLY A 547 10.24 -10.75 -11.29
CA GLY A 547 11.09 -10.96 -10.12
C GLY A 547 12.55 -10.60 -10.40
N LEU A 548 13.34 -10.30 -9.35
CA LEU A 548 14.73 -9.86 -9.46
C LEU A 548 15.57 -10.71 -10.40
N THR A 549 15.48 -12.04 -10.28
CA THR A 549 16.25 -12.96 -11.13
C THR A 549 15.89 -12.82 -12.61
N LYS A 550 14.59 -12.75 -12.91
CA LYS A 550 14.13 -12.57 -14.31
C LYS A 550 14.46 -11.16 -14.84
N ALA A 551 14.33 -10.14 -14.01
CA ALA A 551 14.66 -8.77 -14.38
C ALA A 551 16.17 -8.62 -14.72
N ALA A 552 17.06 -9.23 -13.93
CA ALA A 552 18.50 -9.22 -14.17
C ALA A 552 18.92 -9.96 -15.46
N LEU A 553 18.19 -11.03 -15.82
CA LEU A 553 18.48 -11.80 -17.06
C LEU A 553 17.90 -11.15 -18.31
N ASN A 554 16.84 -10.34 -18.18
CA ASN A 554 16.18 -9.66 -19.31
C ASN A 554 16.67 -8.20 -19.47
N THR A 555 17.92 -7.89 -19.12
CA THR A 555 18.53 -6.59 -19.41
C THR A 555 18.84 -6.42 -20.90
N GLU A 556 18.99 -5.17 -21.37
CA GLU A 556 19.38 -4.90 -22.77
C GLU A 556 20.77 -5.43 -23.07
N SER A 557 21.73 -5.23 -22.15
CA SER A 557 23.09 -5.71 -22.26
C SER A 557 23.19 -7.22 -22.04
N PHE A 558 23.61 -7.96 -23.06
CA PHE A 558 23.86 -9.39 -22.92
C PHE A 558 25.14 -9.68 -22.12
N ILE A 559 26.10 -8.76 -22.09
CA ILE A 559 27.31 -8.88 -21.26
C ILE A 559 26.94 -8.81 -19.78
N SER A 560 26.10 -7.86 -19.39
CA SER A 560 25.60 -7.73 -18.03
C SER A 560 24.81 -8.96 -17.60
N SER A 561 23.89 -9.44 -18.43
CA SER A 561 23.09 -10.63 -18.18
C SER A 561 23.96 -11.90 -18.05
N ALA A 562 24.91 -12.13 -18.97
CA ALA A 562 25.81 -13.29 -18.96
C ALA A 562 26.70 -13.34 -17.72
N SER A 563 27.10 -12.19 -17.17
CA SER A 563 27.92 -12.12 -15.97
C SER A 563 27.14 -12.45 -14.66
N PHE A 564 25.81 -12.47 -14.73
CA PHE A 564 24.96 -12.76 -13.58
C PHE A 564 24.73 -14.26 -13.39
N GLN A 565 24.03 -14.91 -14.32
CA GLN A 565 23.71 -16.35 -14.29
C GLN A 565 23.49 -16.87 -15.72
N GLU A 566 23.49 -18.19 -15.89
CA GLU A 566 23.20 -18.86 -17.17
C GLU A 566 24.10 -18.38 -18.33
N THR A 567 25.38 -18.13 -18.05
CA THR A 567 26.33 -17.52 -18.99
C THR A 567 26.28 -18.14 -20.40
N THR A 568 26.36 -19.48 -20.49
CA THR A 568 26.36 -20.20 -21.76
C THR A 568 25.08 -19.98 -22.55
N LYS A 569 23.93 -20.07 -21.87
CA LYS A 569 22.61 -19.89 -22.49
C LYS A 569 22.40 -18.47 -23.00
N VAL A 570 22.80 -17.47 -22.19
CA VAL A 570 22.67 -16.05 -22.55
C VAL A 570 23.55 -15.72 -23.76
N LEU A 571 24.82 -16.13 -23.75
CA LEU A 571 25.76 -15.90 -24.84
C LEU A 571 25.32 -16.63 -26.13
N THR A 572 24.88 -17.88 -26.04
CA THR A 572 24.37 -18.62 -27.19
C THR A 572 23.14 -17.93 -27.79
N ASN A 573 22.18 -17.50 -26.97
CA ASN A 573 21.01 -16.78 -27.45
C ASN A 573 21.36 -15.41 -28.06
N ALA A 574 22.34 -14.70 -27.49
CA ALA A 574 22.81 -13.43 -28.03
C ALA A 574 23.49 -13.62 -29.37
N ALA A 575 24.31 -14.66 -29.54
CA ALA A 575 24.96 -15.02 -30.79
C ALA A 575 23.92 -15.40 -31.86
N ILE A 576 22.97 -16.26 -31.57
CA ILE A 576 21.90 -16.67 -32.49
C ILE A 576 21.09 -15.47 -33.01
N LYS A 577 20.80 -14.52 -32.08
CA LYS A 577 20.02 -13.31 -32.41
C LYS A 577 20.85 -12.17 -32.99
N GLY A 578 22.17 -12.31 -33.09
CA GLY A 578 23.05 -11.23 -33.52
C GLY A 578 22.93 -9.96 -32.69
N LYS A 579 22.81 -10.09 -31.35
CA LYS A 579 22.62 -8.93 -30.49
C LYS A 579 23.85 -8.04 -30.45
N ILE A 580 23.63 -6.72 -30.45
CA ILE A 580 24.64 -5.68 -30.27
C ILE A 580 24.48 -5.09 -28.87
N ASP A 581 25.58 -5.02 -28.12
CA ASP A 581 25.60 -4.35 -26.80
C ASP A 581 26.08 -2.91 -26.97
N LYS A 582 25.25 -1.97 -26.52
CA LYS A 582 25.53 -0.53 -26.66
C LYS A 582 26.44 0.03 -25.57
N LEU A 583 26.87 -0.79 -24.62
CA LEU A 583 27.75 -0.43 -23.48
C LEU A 583 27.26 0.80 -22.67
N LEU A 584 25.97 0.89 -22.44
CA LEU A 584 25.35 2.05 -21.78
C LEU A 584 25.37 1.97 -20.25
N GLY A 585 25.47 0.77 -19.67
CA GLY A 585 25.43 0.57 -18.22
C GLY A 585 26.82 0.60 -17.57
N LEU A 586 26.86 0.39 -16.25
CA LEU A 586 28.11 0.40 -15.50
C LEU A 586 28.88 -0.91 -15.66
N LYS A 587 28.18 -2.05 -15.60
CA LYS A 587 28.76 -3.39 -15.47
C LYS A 587 29.52 -3.80 -16.74
N GLU A 588 28.94 -3.60 -17.91
CA GLU A 588 29.56 -3.89 -19.19
C GLU A 588 30.80 -3.04 -19.42
N ASN A 589 30.78 -1.75 -19.06
CA ASN A 589 31.95 -0.87 -19.16
C ASN A 589 33.07 -1.29 -18.21
N VAL A 590 32.73 -1.70 -16.98
CA VAL A 590 33.72 -2.24 -16.03
C VAL A 590 34.37 -3.52 -16.57
N ILE A 591 33.57 -4.44 -17.14
CA ILE A 591 34.09 -5.71 -17.67
C ILE A 591 35.06 -5.47 -18.84
N ILE A 592 34.75 -4.51 -19.72
CA ILE A 592 35.58 -4.20 -20.90
C ILE A 592 36.78 -3.30 -20.53
N GLY A 593 36.73 -2.61 -19.38
CA GLY A 593 37.77 -1.68 -18.93
C GLY A 593 37.58 -0.24 -19.43
N HIS A 594 36.38 0.14 -19.83
CA HIS A 594 36.03 1.52 -20.20
C HIS A 594 35.66 2.35 -18.96
N LEU A 595 35.69 3.67 -19.11
CA LEU A 595 35.18 4.57 -18.07
C LEU A 595 33.68 4.34 -17.86
N ILE A 596 33.27 4.23 -16.60
CA ILE A 596 31.88 4.03 -16.27
C ILE A 596 31.07 5.32 -16.46
N PRO A 597 29.82 5.27 -16.94
CA PRO A 597 28.95 6.44 -17.07
C PRO A 597 28.37 6.89 -15.71
N ALA A 598 29.22 6.99 -14.67
CA ALA A 598 28.88 7.42 -13.33
C ALA A 598 30.02 8.21 -12.70
N GLY A 599 29.74 9.02 -11.69
CA GLY A 599 30.71 9.88 -11.04
C GLY A 599 31.38 10.81 -12.05
N THR A 600 32.71 10.88 -12.04
CA THR A 600 33.49 11.74 -12.94
C THR A 600 33.48 11.29 -14.41
N GLY A 601 33.02 10.06 -14.71
CA GLY A 601 32.86 9.55 -16.08
C GLY A 601 31.60 10.01 -16.80
N VAL A 602 30.74 10.79 -16.14
CA VAL A 602 29.53 11.36 -16.78
C VAL A 602 29.92 12.43 -17.80
N LYS A 603 29.27 12.42 -18.97
CA LYS A 603 29.54 13.37 -20.09
C LYS A 603 29.52 14.85 -19.68
N LEU A 604 28.81 15.20 -18.61
CA LEU A 604 28.78 16.55 -18.06
C LEU A 604 30.16 17.02 -17.60
N TYR A 605 30.90 16.14 -16.93
CA TYR A 605 32.23 16.46 -16.40
C TYR A 605 33.29 16.60 -17.48
N ASN A 606 33.11 15.97 -18.67
CA ASN A 606 34.02 16.13 -19.81
C ASN A 606 33.98 17.53 -20.42
N LYS A 607 32.97 18.35 -20.08
CA LYS A 607 32.80 19.74 -20.53
C LYS A 607 33.29 20.76 -19.50
N LEU A 608 33.82 20.33 -18.36
CA LEU A 608 34.35 21.23 -17.36
C LEU A 608 35.75 21.74 -17.78
N HIS A 609 35.90 23.05 -17.79
CA HIS A 609 37.18 23.71 -18.03
C HIS A 609 37.71 24.21 -16.68
N VAL A 610 39.00 23.97 -16.40
CA VAL A 610 39.66 24.48 -15.23
C VAL A 610 40.10 25.91 -15.49
N TYR A 611 39.68 26.81 -14.61
CA TYR A 611 40.06 28.22 -14.62
C TYR A 611 41.18 28.48 -13.65
N ASN A 612 42.32 28.99 -14.12
CA ASN A 612 43.36 29.46 -13.21
C ASN A 612 42.98 30.85 -12.67
N LYS A 613 42.75 30.92 -11.36
CA LYS A 613 42.20 32.11 -10.69
C LYS A 613 43.19 33.29 -10.68
N GLU A 614 44.51 33.01 -10.85
CA GLU A 614 45.57 34.02 -10.80
C GLU A 614 45.90 34.59 -12.20
N SER A 615 45.83 33.81 -13.27
CA SER A 615 46.17 34.25 -14.63
C SER A 615 44.95 34.68 -15.47
N GLY A 616 43.74 34.29 -15.06
CA GLY A 616 42.52 34.54 -15.86
C GLY A 616 42.41 33.74 -17.15
N ASP A 617 43.39 32.90 -17.47
CA ASP A 617 43.44 32.13 -18.69
C ASP A 617 42.73 30.78 -18.53
N LEU A 618 41.99 30.40 -19.56
CA LEU A 618 41.43 29.05 -19.73
C LEU A 618 42.59 28.09 -20.06
N GLU A 619 43.03 27.30 -19.05
CA GLU A 619 43.81 26.12 -19.39
C GLU A 619 42.91 25.17 -20.20
N LYS A 620 43.17 25.09 -21.49
CA LYS A 620 42.62 24.03 -22.33
C LYS A 620 43.24 22.72 -21.87
N VAL A 621 42.56 22.04 -20.94
CA VAL A 621 42.75 20.61 -20.82
C VAL A 621 42.24 20.06 -22.16
N GLU A 622 43.12 19.49 -22.98
CA GLU A 622 42.70 18.75 -24.15
C GLU A 622 41.70 17.70 -23.69
N SER A 623 40.42 17.98 -23.93
CA SER A 623 39.36 17.03 -23.64
C SER A 623 39.60 15.85 -24.59
N VAL A 624 40.17 14.79 -24.11
CA VAL A 624 40.07 13.50 -24.76
C VAL A 624 38.57 13.23 -24.86
N ASP A 625 38.02 13.33 -26.06
CA ASP A 625 36.59 13.10 -26.28
C ASP A 625 36.28 11.60 -26.13
N LEU A 626 36.11 11.20 -24.86
CA LEU A 626 35.72 9.84 -24.49
C LEU A 626 34.20 9.62 -24.65
N SER A 627 33.48 10.56 -25.27
CA SER A 627 32.01 10.65 -25.17
C SER A 627 31.24 9.95 -26.28
N ALA A 628 31.88 9.56 -27.37
CA ALA A 628 31.24 8.72 -28.40
C ALA A 628 31.88 7.32 -28.35
N PRO A 629 31.11 6.24 -28.21
CA PRO A 629 31.65 4.93 -28.49
C PRO A 629 32.18 4.96 -29.90
N LYS A 630 33.48 4.73 -30.08
CA LYS A 630 34.05 4.54 -31.41
C LYS A 630 33.32 3.34 -32.00
N GLU A 631 33.19 3.28 -33.34
CA GLU A 631 32.59 2.10 -33.99
C GLU A 631 33.29 0.80 -33.57
N GLU A 632 34.56 0.88 -33.18
CA GLU A 632 35.35 -0.22 -32.63
C GLU A 632 34.91 -0.71 -31.25
N ASP A 633 34.13 0.09 -30.48
CA ASP A 633 33.64 -0.24 -29.13
C ASP A 633 32.32 -1.02 -29.16
N ILE A 634 31.75 -1.23 -30.35
CA ILE A 634 30.52 -1.99 -30.53
C ILE A 634 30.87 -3.47 -30.67
N ILE A 635 30.53 -4.24 -29.63
CA ILE A 635 30.72 -5.70 -29.64
C ILE A 635 29.51 -6.36 -30.32
N GLN A 636 29.75 -6.87 -31.55
CA GLN A 636 28.78 -7.69 -32.25
C GLN A 636 29.24 -9.14 -32.21
N ILE A 637 28.39 -10.02 -31.70
CA ILE A 637 28.64 -11.48 -31.76
C ILE A 637 28.05 -11.97 -33.06
N THR A 638 28.90 -12.25 -34.06
CA THR A 638 28.56 -12.97 -35.29
C THR A 638 28.94 -14.44 -35.11
N VAL A 639 28.06 -15.34 -35.53
CA VAL A 639 28.29 -16.81 -35.53
C VAL A 639 29.01 -17.19 -36.83
#